data_10dfffc5d4dacf1bbab0ca70ab60fb97
#
_entry.id   10dfffc5d4dacf1bbab0ca70ab60fb97
#
_cell.length_a   1.000
_cell.length_b   1.000
_cell.length_c   1.000
_cell.angle_alpha   90.00
_cell.angle_beta   90.00
_cell.angle_gamma   90.00
#
_symmetry.space_group_name_H-M   'P 1'
#
loop_
_entity.id
_entity.type
_entity.pdbx_description
1 polymer ?
#
loop_
_entity_poly.entity_id
_entity_poly.type
_entity_poly.pdbx_seq_one_letter_code
_entity_poly.pdbx_strand_id
1 'polypeptide(L)'
;MRHEEHDACGVGFLADLAQKASHDVVRLALEAVGAMEHRGARAADGRTGDGAGILIETPRALFQRELAVAKVRVPDQHLAAVCVFLPRAEELAAAMRGRIEHAIRSEGVKPMRWRVPQVDPAVLGAQAAATAPSYEQLLVDVGPGNARERMRSVRRTVIRTLREENDAATLVSASTTKVVYKGLLSSSELGAYFADLRDPACMSRYATFHQRFSTNTAPSWRLVQPFGTIAHNGEIDTITGNRAWMRARGIISPRGASDSLEFDVAVDAMIGAGYRVDEAIDFMLSPAVDDDDDRLRAYYDAHVPTVEPWDGPAAIVFAEGDRVGAALDRSGFRPLRWCRTESGKVLAASETGVIDFGADPIVERGRLGPGERITVRFATGELIRPEAFRAFRRQGADFRATVQSWRFEPPADITSLPPQPEALRRDLVRFGYTKDELLGVVGPLADGAEAVSSMGDDAALPFLERRMPVTEYLRQRFAQVTNPPIDALREGFVFDMRAWVGSGATNGDVPAPGSIVTIESALLEEGAFDALAYDTRLITHRIALDCGKIGLRARIAEIAAEAERMVGEGASYLVLDDRHAALPVPAVLAAGAIHQRLTDKGLRMQASIAACDGAARDAHGCAALIAAGANVVTPWLAARAATAESGSATPYLDALRAGLVKILAKLGICTLRSYVGAQTFEALGLEREIVETCFPGMAVHVQSLGFDELEEDLRAWDALARDATELPQRGLFRYRRDGVRHSFDPPLLKNLRKTIVARDEAAFFALSDALEARPAINLRDLVEPVALGDPIALDDVEPEEAILARFVTAAMSLGALGPEAHEAVALGAKIA
;
A
#
# COMPACT_ATOMS: atom_id res chain seq x y z
N MET A 1 -5.82 -35.83 12.96
CA MET A 1 -5.27 -35.06 11.83
C MET A 1 -4.57 -33.85 12.41
N ARG A 2 -3.28 -33.67 12.16
CA ARG A 2 -2.61 -32.38 12.50
C ARG A 2 -3.23 -31.33 11.57
N HIS A 3 -3.91 -30.35 12.12
CA HIS A 3 -4.27 -29.15 11.36
C HIS A 3 -2.97 -28.43 11.05
N GLU A 4 -2.53 -28.50 9.80
CA GLU A 4 -1.43 -27.70 9.31
C GLU A 4 -1.94 -26.25 9.21
N GLU A 5 -1.29 -25.33 9.90
CA GLU A 5 -1.61 -23.91 9.81
C GLU A 5 -1.16 -23.37 8.45
N HIS A 6 -2.08 -22.76 7.71
CA HIS A 6 -1.86 -22.14 6.42
C HIS A 6 -2.08 -20.64 6.56
N ASP A 7 -1.02 -19.84 6.76
CA ASP A 7 -1.19 -18.43 7.11
C ASP A 7 -0.30 -17.44 6.34
N ALA A 8 0.64 -17.90 5.53
CA ALA A 8 1.53 -17.01 4.78
C ALA A 8 2.16 -17.69 3.58
N CYS A 9 2.41 -16.92 2.49
CA CYS A 9 3.14 -17.39 1.32
C CYS A 9 4.51 -17.98 1.67
N GLY A 10 4.96 -18.96 0.91
CA GLY A 10 6.33 -19.47 0.92
C GLY A 10 7.15 -18.81 -0.20
N VAL A 11 8.31 -18.23 0.12
CA VAL A 11 9.19 -17.59 -0.87
C VAL A 11 10.64 -17.94 -0.59
N GLY A 12 11.45 -18.04 -1.64
CA GLY A 12 12.88 -18.25 -1.47
C GLY A 12 13.67 -18.17 -2.77
N PHE A 13 14.98 -18.26 -2.63
CA PHE A 13 15.90 -18.49 -3.74
C PHE A 13 16.96 -19.52 -3.37
N LEU A 14 17.45 -20.23 -4.39
CA LEU A 14 18.63 -21.08 -4.34
C LEU A 14 19.63 -20.58 -5.38
N ALA A 15 20.92 -20.51 -5.04
CA ALA A 15 22.00 -20.11 -5.93
C ALA A 15 23.25 -20.94 -5.71
N ASP A 16 24.04 -21.13 -6.77
CA ASP A 16 25.34 -21.81 -6.71
C ASP A 16 26.49 -20.81 -6.95
N LEU A 17 27.32 -20.59 -5.93
CA LEU A 17 28.51 -19.73 -5.99
C LEU A 17 29.59 -20.25 -6.94
N ALA A 18 29.58 -21.53 -7.29
CA ALA A 18 30.50 -22.09 -8.29
C ALA A 18 30.26 -21.56 -9.70
N GLN A 19 29.21 -20.77 -9.91
CA GLN A 19 28.86 -20.08 -11.17
C GLN A 19 28.56 -21.03 -12.35
N LYS A 20 28.42 -22.33 -12.10
CA LYS A 20 28.11 -23.33 -13.12
C LYS A 20 26.62 -23.61 -13.15
N ALA A 21 25.99 -23.32 -14.29
CA ALA A 21 24.60 -23.70 -14.46
C ALA A 21 24.47 -25.24 -14.43
N SER A 22 23.51 -25.73 -13.64
CA SER A 22 23.22 -27.16 -13.52
C SER A 22 21.71 -27.41 -13.41
N HIS A 23 21.29 -28.61 -13.78
CA HIS A 23 19.92 -29.04 -13.56
C HIS A 23 19.63 -29.32 -12.08
N ASP A 24 20.67 -29.60 -11.29
CA ASP A 24 20.54 -29.82 -9.84
C ASP A 24 19.95 -28.60 -9.11
N VAL A 25 20.33 -27.39 -9.50
CA VAL A 25 19.75 -26.15 -8.95
C VAL A 25 18.23 -26.10 -9.21
N VAL A 26 17.78 -26.49 -10.40
CA VAL A 26 16.36 -26.50 -10.74
C VAL A 26 15.63 -27.57 -9.92
N ARG A 27 16.20 -28.78 -9.83
CA ARG A 27 15.65 -29.88 -9.03
C ARG A 27 15.52 -29.53 -7.56
N LEU A 28 16.58 -29.00 -6.95
CA LEU A 28 16.58 -28.58 -5.53
C LEU A 28 15.60 -27.43 -5.27
N ALA A 29 15.45 -26.50 -6.21
CA ALA A 29 14.48 -25.41 -6.06
C ALA A 29 13.02 -25.92 -6.16
N LEU A 30 12.75 -26.93 -6.99
CA LEU A 30 11.45 -27.61 -7.00
C LEU A 30 11.19 -28.38 -5.71
N GLU A 31 12.21 -28.99 -5.12
CA GLU A 31 12.13 -29.63 -3.82
C GLU A 31 11.81 -28.59 -2.72
N ALA A 32 12.52 -27.45 -2.74
CA ALA A 32 12.30 -26.37 -1.78
C ALA A 32 10.89 -25.80 -1.82
N VAL A 33 10.36 -25.51 -3.02
CA VAL A 33 9.01 -24.98 -3.13
C VAL A 33 7.97 -26.04 -2.77
N GLY A 34 8.21 -27.31 -3.10
CA GLY A 34 7.35 -28.44 -2.71
C GLY A 34 7.30 -28.63 -1.20
N ALA A 35 8.43 -28.47 -0.50
CA ALA A 35 8.50 -28.56 0.96
C ALA A 35 7.68 -27.46 1.66
N MET A 36 7.37 -26.36 0.97
CA MET A 36 6.54 -25.27 1.48
C MET A 36 5.06 -25.38 1.08
N GLU A 37 4.58 -26.54 0.61
CA GLU A 37 3.19 -26.73 0.20
C GLU A 37 2.19 -26.40 1.32
N HIS A 38 2.56 -26.68 2.57
CA HIS A 38 1.76 -26.33 3.76
C HIS A 38 1.49 -24.81 3.90
N ARG A 39 2.27 -23.96 3.22
CA ARG A 39 2.06 -22.51 3.16
C ARG A 39 1.10 -22.09 2.04
N GLY A 40 0.56 -23.00 1.27
CA GLY A 40 -0.43 -22.74 0.24
C GLY A 40 -1.83 -23.13 0.68
N ALA A 41 -2.84 -22.63 -0.02
CA ALA A 41 -4.21 -23.10 0.14
C ALA A 41 -4.65 -23.91 -1.09
N ARG A 42 -5.73 -24.67 -0.90
CA ARG A 42 -6.39 -25.42 -1.95
C ARG A 42 -7.85 -24.96 -2.07
N ALA A 43 -8.33 -24.87 -3.30
CA ALA A 43 -9.71 -24.54 -3.59
C ALA A 43 -10.69 -25.64 -3.14
N ALA A 44 -11.98 -25.39 -3.24
CA ALA A 44 -13.03 -26.32 -2.85
C ALA A 44 -13.02 -27.69 -3.57
N ASP A 45 -12.35 -27.78 -4.74
CA ASP A 45 -12.14 -29.05 -5.44
C ASP A 45 -11.05 -29.93 -4.80
N GLY A 46 -10.40 -29.48 -3.74
CA GLY A 46 -9.37 -30.16 -2.98
C GLY A 46 -8.04 -30.36 -3.73
N ARG A 47 -7.92 -29.88 -4.99
CA ARG A 47 -6.75 -30.06 -5.85
C ARG A 47 -6.18 -28.75 -6.38
N THR A 48 -7.01 -27.82 -6.82
CA THR A 48 -6.53 -26.53 -7.34
C THR A 48 -5.79 -25.77 -6.25
N GLY A 49 -4.48 -25.53 -6.44
CA GLY A 49 -3.68 -24.70 -5.55
C GLY A 49 -3.87 -23.22 -5.83
N ASP A 50 -3.57 -22.38 -4.87
CA ASP A 50 -3.57 -20.92 -5.01
C ASP A 50 -2.51 -20.40 -5.99
N GLY A 51 -1.52 -21.21 -6.27
CA GLY A 51 -0.51 -20.99 -7.29
C GLY A 51 0.91 -21.20 -6.78
N ALA A 52 1.72 -21.78 -7.66
CA ALA A 52 3.15 -21.97 -7.44
C ALA A 52 3.93 -21.60 -8.71
N GLY A 53 5.20 -21.23 -8.53
CA GLY A 53 6.05 -20.90 -9.67
C GLY A 53 7.53 -20.86 -9.31
N ILE A 54 8.34 -20.88 -10.37
CA ILE A 54 9.79 -20.81 -10.34
C ILE A 54 10.28 -19.86 -11.43
N LEU A 55 11.23 -19.02 -11.09
CA LEU A 55 12.02 -18.23 -12.04
C LEU A 55 13.45 -18.81 -12.07
N ILE A 56 13.94 -19.13 -13.26
CA ILE A 56 15.28 -19.67 -13.49
C ILE A 56 16.00 -18.85 -14.55
N GLU A 57 17.31 -19.05 -14.68
CA GLU A 57 18.02 -18.52 -15.84
C GLU A 57 17.45 -19.05 -17.15
N THR A 58 17.59 -18.26 -18.23
CA THR A 58 17.24 -18.70 -19.58
C THR A 58 17.95 -20.02 -19.87
N PRO A 59 17.22 -21.14 -20.03
CA PRO A 59 17.82 -22.46 -20.24
C PRO A 59 18.33 -22.58 -21.67
N ARG A 60 19.49 -21.98 -21.96
CA ARG A 60 20.06 -21.82 -23.30
C ARG A 60 20.24 -23.13 -24.02
N ALA A 61 20.72 -24.16 -23.34
CA ALA A 61 20.90 -25.48 -23.93
C ALA A 61 19.56 -26.07 -24.43
N LEU A 62 18.50 -25.96 -23.64
CA LEU A 62 17.14 -26.35 -24.03
C LEU A 62 16.66 -25.57 -25.25
N PHE A 63 16.77 -24.25 -25.21
CA PHE A 63 16.28 -23.36 -26.27
C PHE A 63 17.08 -23.51 -27.57
N GLN A 64 18.39 -23.69 -27.51
CA GLN A 64 19.22 -23.95 -28.69
C GLN A 64 18.87 -25.29 -29.34
N ARG A 65 18.57 -26.34 -28.54
CA ARG A 65 18.06 -27.61 -29.04
C ARG A 65 16.73 -27.42 -29.80
N GLU A 66 15.81 -26.66 -29.25
CA GLU A 66 14.52 -26.34 -29.90
C GLU A 66 14.68 -25.53 -31.19
N LEU A 67 15.59 -24.55 -31.20
CA LEU A 67 15.92 -23.79 -32.40
C LEU A 67 16.58 -24.66 -33.49
N ALA A 68 17.46 -25.55 -33.08
CA ALA A 68 18.15 -26.47 -34.03
C ALA A 68 17.15 -27.42 -34.71
N VAL A 69 16.16 -27.96 -33.97
CA VAL A 69 15.09 -28.78 -34.54
C VAL A 69 14.29 -27.97 -35.59
N ALA A 70 14.10 -26.71 -35.36
CA ALA A 70 13.43 -25.81 -36.31
C ALA A 70 14.34 -25.28 -37.43
N LYS A 71 15.62 -25.65 -37.45
CA LYS A 71 16.63 -25.10 -38.36
C LYS A 71 16.80 -23.58 -38.29
N VAL A 72 16.53 -22.99 -37.13
CA VAL A 72 16.71 -21.57 -36.82
C VAL A 72 18.03 -21.41 -36.06
N ARG A 73 18.78 -20.35 -36.35
CA ARG A 73 20.04 -20.05 -35.65
C ARG A 73 19.93 -18.68 -34.97
N VAL A 74 20.22 -18.63 -33.68
CA VAL A 74 20.34 -17.44 -32.88
C VAL A 74 21.61 -17.54 -32.04
N PRO A 75 22.55 -16.57 -32.09
CA PRO A 75 23.73 -16.60 -31.24
C PRO A 75 23.31 -16.57 -29.75
N ASP A 76 24.02 -17.31 -28.90
CA ASP A 76 23.68 -17.39 -27.48
C ASP A 76 23.56 -16.05 -26.79
N GLN A 77 24.46 -15.12 -27.09
CA GLN A 77 24.45 -13.75 -26.52
C GLN A 77 23.28 -12.90 -27.00
N HIS A 78 22.62 -13.28 -28.11
CA HIS A 78 21.45 -12.59 -28.66
C HIS A 78 20.13 -13.28 -28.30
N LEU A 79 20.19 -14.49 -27.74
CA LEU A 79 18.99 -15.26 -27.42
C LEU A 79 18.25 -14.70 -26.22
N ALA A 80 16.98 -14.40 -26.39
CA ALA A 80 16.06 -14.02 -25.34
C ALA A 80 14.73 -14.76 -25.49
N ALA A 81 13.92 -14.71 -24.43
CA ALA A 81 12.58 -15.32 -24.43
C ALA A 81 11.54 -14.32 -23.93
N VAL A 82 10.36 -14.35 -24.58
CA VAL A 82 9.14 -13.69 -24.16
C VAL A 82 8.13 -14.77 -23.82
N CYS A 83 7.81 -14.92 -22.55
CA CYS A 83 6.87 -15.91 -22.01
C CYS A 83 5.52 -15.25 -21.78
N VAL A 84 4.45 -15.88 -22.24
CA VAL A 84 3.10 -15.34 -22.20
C VAL A 84 2.06 -16.40 -21.85
N PHE A 85 1.00 -15.96 -21.20
CA PHE A 85 -0.26 -16.70 -21.15
C PHE A 85 -1.19 -16.18 -22.25
N LEU A 86 -1.59 -17.03 -23.18
CA LEU A 86 -2.51 -16.73 -24.26
C LEU A 86 -3.88 -17.39 -24.00
N PRO A 87 -4.97 -16.83 -24.54
CA PRO A 87 -6.28 -17.45 -24.46
C PRO A 87 -6.31 -18.80 -25.18
N ARG A 88 -7.20 -19.71 -24.77
CA ARG A 88 -7.35 -21.04 -25.42
C ARG A 88 -7.97 -20.98 -26.81
N ALA A 89 -8.79 -19.98 -27.07
CA ALA A 89 -9.39 -19.78 -28.38
C ALA A 89 -8.30 -19.44 -29.39
N GLU A 90 -8.06 -20.33 -30.36
CA GLU A 90 -6.93 -20.20 -31.29
C GLU A 90 -6.97 -18.92 -32.12
N GLU A 91 -8.14 -18.46 -32.54
CA GLU A 91 -8.29 -17.20 -33.28
C GLU A 91 -7.78 -16.01 -32.45
N LEU A 92 -8.16 -15.96 -31.18
CA LEU A 92 -7.73 -14.90 -30.28
C LEU A 92 -6.24 -15.04 -29.91
N ALA A 93 -5.77 -16.28 -29.70
CA ALA A 93 -4.36 -16.55 -29.45
C ALA A 93 -3.48 -16.13 -30.65
N ALA A 94 -3.91 -16.45 -31.87
CA ALA A 94 -3.21 -16.05 -33.10
C ALA A 94 -3.18 -14.51 -33.25
N ALA A 95 -4.26 -13.83 -32.95
CA ALA A 95 -4.32 -12.37 -32.94
C ALA A 95 -3.33 -11.78 -31.92
N MET A 96 -3.30 -12.32 -30.70
CA MET A 96 -2.37 -11.85 -29.66
C MET A 96 -0.91 -12.14 -30.00
N ARG A 97 -0.59 -13.32 -30.60
CA ARG A 97 0.78 -13.59 -31.11
C ARG A 97 1.19 -12.51 -32.12
N GLY A 98 0.32 -12.15 -33.05
CA GLY A 98 0.57 -11.10 -34.06
C GLY A 98 0.83 -9.73 -33.42
N ARG A 99 0.02 -9.34 -32.43
CA ARG A 99 0.19 -8.08 -31.68
C ARG A 99 1.52 -8.05 -30.93
N ILE A 100 1.84 -9.13 -30.22
CA ILE A 100 3.11 -9.28 -29.48
C ILE A 100 4.30 -9.24 -30.42
N GLU A 101 4.27 -9.95 -31.55
CA GLU A 101 5.34 -9.88 -32.53
C GLU A 101 5.52 -8.49 -33.12
N HIS A 102 4.42 -7.79 -33.41
CA HIS A 102 4.49 -6.41 -33.90
C HIS A 102 5.16 -5.49 -32.86
N ALA A 103 4.76 -5.58 -31.59
CA ALA A 103 5.37 -4.85 -30.48
C ALA A 103 6.86 -5.14 -30.33
N ILE A 104 7.26 -6.39 -30.48
CA ILE A 104 8.67 -6.82 -30.40
C ILE A 104 9.48 -6.26 -31.59
N ARG A 105 8.94 -6.32 -32.80
CA ARG A 105 9.59 -5.78 -34.00
C ARG A 105 9.76 -4.27 -33.95
N SER A 106 8.80 -3.53 -33.36
CA SER A 106 8.91 -2.06 -33.19
C SER A 106 10.08 -1.66 -32.30
N GLU A 107 10.55 -2.55 -31.42
CA GLU A 107 11.73 -2.37 -30.57
C GLU A 107 13.03 -2.88 -31.22
N GLY A 108 12.99 -3.24 -32.51
CA GLY A 108 14.15 -3.72 -33.27
C GLY A 108 14.59 -5.14 -32.92
N VAL A 109 13.74 -5.93 -32.29
CA VAL A 109 14.00 -7.33 -31.93
C VAL A 109 13.30 -8.25 -32.92
N LYS A 110 13.95 -9.35 -33.28
CA LYS A 110 13.40 -10.32 -34.25
C LYS A 110 12.71 -11.48 -33.56
N PRO A 111 11.40 -11.65 -33.73
CA PRO A 111 10.71 -12.90 -33.38
C PRO A 111 11.27 -14.05 -34.23
N MET A 112 11.68 -15.13 -33.59
CA MET A 112 12.31 -16.24 -34.27
C MET A 112 11.45 -17.51 -34.27
N ARG A 113 10.93 -17.91 -33.10
CA ARG A 113 10.13 -19.13 -32.96
C ARG A 113 9.21 -19.07 -31.75
N TRP A 114 7.94 -19.32 -31.99
CA TRP A 114 7.01 -19.72 -30.94
C TRP A 114 7.23 -21.19 -30.56
N ARG A 115 7.21 -21.47 -29.26
CA ARG A 115 7.17 -22.83 -28.72
C ARG A 115 6.10 -22.91 -27.64
N VAL A 116 5.45 -24.05 -27.52
CA VAL A 116 4.56 -24.42 -26.45
C VAL A 116 5.26 -25.45 -25.59
N PRO A 117 5.70 -25.12 -24.37
CA PRO A 117 6.25 -26.13 -23.46
C PRO A 117 5.26 -27.27 -23.25
N GLN A 118 5.76 -28.50 -23.22
CA GLN A 118 4.92 -29.65 -22.92
C GLN A 118 4.45 -29.57 -21.47
N VAL A 119 3.14 -29.62 -21.25
CA VAL A 119 2.48 -29.63 -19.93
C VAL A 119 1.63 -30.88 -19.75
N ASP A 120 1.48 -31.33 -18.51
CA ASP A 120 0.57 -32.42 -18.14
C ASP A 120 -0.70 -31.86 -17.52
N PRO A 121 -1.82 -31.74 -18.27
CA PRO A 121 -3.07 -31.20 -17.74
C PRO A 121 -3.73 -32.08 -16.65
N ALA A 122 -3.33 -33.36 -16.54
CA ALA A 122 -3.94 -34.28 -15.57
C ALA A 122 -3.61 -33.93 -14.10
N VAL A 123 -2.57 -33.13 -13.88
CA VAL A 123 -2.22 -32.65 -12.53
C VAL A 123 -3.10 -31.48 -12.05
N LEU A 124 -3.82 -30.82 -12.97
CA LEU A 124 -4.66 -29.67 -12.62
C LEU A 124 -5.93 -30.10 -11.87
N GLY A 125 -6.28 -29.37 -10.83
CA GLY A 125 -7.63 -29.39 -10.26
C GLY A 125 -8.67 -28.80 -11.23
N ALA A 126 -9.94 -29.11 -11.02
CA ALA A 126 -11.02 -28.75 -11.93
C ALA A 126 -11.14 -27.23 -12.17
N GLN A 127 -10.97 -26.43 -11.12
CA GLN A 127 -11.04 -24.96 -11.22
C GLN A 127 -9.84 -24.39 -11.99
N ALA A 128 -8.63 -24.89 -11.74
CA ALA A 128 -7.44 -24.51 -12.48
C ALA A 128 -7.57 -24.90 -13.94
N ALA A 129 -8.03 -26.13 -14.23
CA ALA A 129 -8.24 -26.63 -15.57
C ALA A 129 -9.26 -25.82 -16.37
N ALA A 130 -10.35 -25.39 -15.74
CA ALA A 130 -11.39 -24.55 -16.39
C ALA A 130 -10.85 -23.20 -16.87
N THR A 131 -9.86 -22.62 -16.14
CA THR A 131 -9.33 -21.27 -16.41
C THR A 131 -7.92 -21.28 -16.98
N ALA A 132 -7.28 -22.45 -17.20
CA ALA A 132 -5.91 -22.55 -17.66
C ALA A 132 -5.71 -21.86 -19.03
N PRO A 133 -4.78 -20.90 -19.15
CA PRO A 133 -4.38 -20.34 -20.44
C PRO A 133 -3.46 -21.29 -21.21
N SER A 134 -3.14 -20.99 -22.46
CA SER A 134 -1.98 -21.57 -23.14
C SER A 134 -0.71 -20.85 -22.68
N TYR A 135 0.23 -21.57 -22.08
CA TYR A 135 1.55 -21.02 -21.77
C TYR A 135 2.47 -21.18 -22.98
N GLU A 136 2.91 -20.06 -23.52
CA GLU A 136 3.74 -20.04 -24.72
C GLU A 136 4.98 -19.18 -24.54
N GLN A 137 6.02 -19.53 -25.29
CA GLN A 137 7.31 -18.83 -25.26
C GLN A 137 7.72 -18.46 -26.69
N LEU A 138 7.96 -17.15 -26.89
CA LEU A 138 8.56 -16.67 -28.14
C LEU A 138 10.06 -16.50 -27.94
N LEU A 139 10.85 -17.32 -28.64
CA LEU A 139 12.28 -17.15 -28.71
C LEU A 139 12.61 -16.03 -29.71
N VAL A 140 13.47 -15.11 -29.32
CA VAL A 140 13.78 -13.90 -30.08
C VAL A 140 15.29 -13.69 -30.23
N ASP A 141 15.70 -13.06 -31.32
CA ASP A 141 17.06 -12.55 -31.54
C ASP A 141 17.05 -11.04 -31.26
N VAL A 142 17.71 -10.65 -30.17
CA VAL A 142 17.81 -9.24 -29.78
C VAL A 142 18.87 -8.47 -30.55
N GLY A 143 19.70 -9.16 -31.34
CA GLY A 143 20.79 -8.55 -32.08
C GLY A 143 21.93 -8.01 -31.20
N PRO A 144 22.95 -7.40 -31.81
CA PRO A 144 24.11 -6.83 -31.10
C PRO A 144 23.74 -5.56 -30.32
N GLY A 145 24.53 -5.23 -29.30
CA GLY A 145 24.38 -4.05 -28.46
C GLY A 145 23.81 -4.34 -27.07
N ASN A 146 23.17 -3.38 -26.41
CA ASN A 146 22.60 -3.55 -25.06
C ASN A 146 21.31 -4.38 -25.09
N ALA A 147 21.47 -5.70 -25.13
CA ALA A 147 20.37 -6.65 -25.22
C ALA A 147 19.39 -6.57 -24.03
N ARG A 148 19.90 -6.26 -22.83
CA ARG A 148 19.06 -6.15 -21.62
C ARG A 148 18.14 -4.94 -21.71
N GLU A 149 18.65 -3.77 -22.07
CA GLU A 149 17.84 -2.56 -22.22
C GLU A 149 16.78 -2.72 -23.31
N ARG A 150 17.16 -3.33 -24.43
CA ARG A 150 16.21 -3.60 -25.52
C ARG A 150 15.08 -4.53 -25.07
N MET A 151 15.39 -5.56 -24.27
CA MET A 151 14.35 -6.43 -23.72
C MET A 151 13.46 -5.75 -22.67
N ARG A 152 13.97 -4.77 -21.91
CA ARG A 152 13.13 -3.92 -21.05
C ARG A 152 12.18 -3.07 -21.90
N SER A 153 12.67 -2.48 -22.99
CA SER A 153 11.81 -1.75 -23.92
C SER A 153 10.71 -2.65 -24.50
N VAL A 154 11.07 -3.85 -24.95
CA VAL A 154 10.12 -4.88 -25.39
C VAL A 154 9.09 -5.18 -24.30
N ARG A 155 9.51 -5.38 -23.04
CA ARG A 155 8.61 -5.64 -21.92
C ARG A 155 7.59 -4.51 -21.76
N ARG A 156 8.03 -3.26 -21.72
CA ARG A 156 7.15 -2.08 -21.59
C ARG A 156 6.17 -1.96 -22.74
N THR A 157 6.64 -2.15 -23.96
CA THR A 157 5.80 -2.05 -25.16
C THR A 157 4.79 -3.19 -25.26
N VAL A 158 5.18 -4.42 -24.91
CA VAL A 158 4.24 -5.56 -24.84
C VAL A 158 3.18 -5.33 -23.76
N ILE A 159 3.55 -4.89 -22.55
CA ILE A 159 2.57 -4.57 -21.49
C ILE A 159 1.57 -3.52 -21.99
N ARG A 160 2.03 -2.45 -22.64
CA ARG A 160 1.17 -1.41 -23.19
C ARG A 160 0.20 -1.98 -24.24
N THR A 161 0.72 -2.75 -25.20
CA THR A 161 -0.07 -3.39 -26.25
C THR A 161 -1.15 -4.32 -25.68
N LEU A 162 -0.79 -5.16 -24.71
CA LEU A 162 -1.76 -6.07 -24.07
C LEU A 162 -2.84 -5.32 -23.30
N ARG A 163 -2.46 -4.22 -22.63
CA ARG A 163 -3.42 -3.36 -21.93
C ARG A 163 -4.43 -2.68 -22.88
N GLU A 164 -4.00 -2.31 -24.07
CA GLU A 164 -4.88 -1.76 -25.13
C GLU A 164 -5.87 -2.84 -25.62
N GLU A 165 -5.48 -4.09 -25.63
CA GLU A 165 -6.31 -5.26 -25.97
C GLU A 165 -7.06 -5.85 -24.75
N ASN A 166 -7.33 -5.04 -23.73
CA ASN A 166 -8.05 -5.42 -22.50
C ASN A 166 -7.42 -6.61 -21.73
N ASP A 167 -6.08 -6.73 -21.79
CA ASP A 167 -5.33 -7.83 -21.17
C ASP A 167 -5.84 -9.23 -21.57
N ALA A 168 -6.25 -9.39 -22.84
CA ALA A 168 -6.67 -10.68 -23.40
C ALA A 168 -5.57 -11.75 -23.34
N ALA A 169 -4.31 -11.33 -23.18
CA ALA A 169 -3.16 -12.16 -22.89
C ALA A 169 -2.38 -11.56 -21.72
N THR A 170 -1.46 -12.34 -21.13
CA THR A 170 -0.64 -11.86 -20.01
C THR A 170 0.84 -12.09 -20.29
N LEU A 171 1.64 -11.05 -20.17
CA LEU A 171 3.11 -11.18 -20.18
C LEU A 171 3.57 -11.81 -18.86
N VAL A 172 4.21 -12.96 -18.93
CA VAL A 172 4.78 -13.69 -17.78
C VAL A 172 6.21 -13.21 -17.51
N SER A 173 7.04 -13.16 -18.57
CA SER A 173 8.40 -12.61 -18.52
C SER A 173 8.90 -12.24 -19.90
N ALA A 174 9.85 -11.28 -19.99
CA ALA A 174 10.57 -10.93 -21.22
C ALA A 174 12.02 -10.60 -20.85
N SER A 175 12.97 -11.47 -21.17
CA SER A 175 14.33 -11.31 -20.69
C SER A 175 15.36 -12.07 -21.53
N THR A 176 16.60 -11.59 -21.50
CA THR A 176 17.78 -12.31 -22.02
C THR A 176 18.35 -13.31 -21.02
N THR A 177 18.02 -13.17 -19.74
CA THR A 177 18.71 -13.87 -18.64
C THR A 177 17.82 -14.78 -17.82
N LYS A 178 16.51 -14.70 -17.94
CA LYS A 178 15.58 -15.45 -17.08
C LYS A 178 14.27 -15.81 -17.78
N VAL A 179 13.64 -16.88 -17.30
CA VAL A 179 12.31 -17.35 -17.68
C VAL A 179 11.53 -17.74 -16.42
N VAL A 180 10.21 -17.63 -16.49
CA VAL A 180 9.29 -17.95 -15.38
C VAL A 180 8.34 -19.06 -15.79
N TYR A 181 8.25 -20.11 -14.99
CA TYR A 181 7.24 -21.17 -15.07
C TYR A 181 6.33 -21.04 -13.84
N LYS A 182 5.03 -20.93 -14.06
CA LYS A 182 4.04 -20.72 -12.98
C LYS A 182 2.64 -21.14 -13.37
N GLY A 183 1.82 -21.47 -12.37
CA GLY A 183 0.42 -21.86 -12.62
C GLY A 183 -0.41 -21.95 -11.35
N LEU A 184 -1.74 -22.09 -11.49
CA LEU A 184 -2.65 -22.41 -10.40
C LEU A 184 -2.49 -23.88 -9.98
N LEU A 185 -1.37 -24.16 -9.36
CA LEU A 185 -0.88 -25.48 -8.97
C LEU A 185 -0.58 -25.48 -7.47
N SER A 186 -0.62 -26.64 -6.87
CA SER A 186 0.15 -26.94 -5.67
C SER A 186 1.65 -26.93 -6.01
N SER A 187 2.50 -26.50 -5.09
CA SER A 187 3.94 -26.39 -5.38
C SER A 187 4.60 -27.73 -5.69
N SER A 188 4.16 -28.82 -5.10
CA SER A 188 4.64 -30.17 -5.38
C SER A 188 4.33 -30.64 -6.82
N GLU A 189 3.34 -30.06 -7.47
CA GLU A 189 2.89 -30.40 -8.82
C GLU A 189 3.62 -29.62 -9.93
N LEU A 190 4.36 -28.55 -9.59
CA LEU A 190 4.97 -27.65 -10.57
C LEU A 190 5.92 -28.36 -11.54
N GLY A 191 6.78 -29.23 -11.03
CA GLY A 191 7.69 -30.03 -11.84
C GLY A 191 6.99 -31.14 -12.63
N ALA A 192 5.84 -31.64 -12.17
CA ALA A 192 5.03 -32.60 -12.91
C ALA A 192 4.29 -31.93 -14.08
N TYR A 193 3.78 -30.73 -13.86
CA TYR A 193 3.05 -29.96 -14.87
C TYR A 193 3.93 -29.52 -16.04
N PHE A 194 5.12 -28.96 -15.79
CA PHE A 194 6.03 -28.48 -16.83
C PHE A 194 7.14 -29.51 -17.11
N ALA A 195 7.10 -30.20 -18.24
CA ALA A 195 8.11 -31.18 -18.64
C ALA A 195 9.51 -30.55 -18.78
N ASP A 196 9.61 -29.30 -19.22
CA ASP A 196 10.87 -28.56 -19.32
C ASP A 196 11.68 -28.57 -18.01
N LEU A 197 11.01 -28.46 -16.87
CA LEU A 197 11.67 -28.39 -15.54
C LEU A 197 12.30 -29.72 -15.12
N ARG A 198 11.95 -30.83 -15.80
CA ARG A 198 12.55 -32.15 -15.60
C ARG A 198 13.60 -32.48 -16.64
N ASP A 199 13.75 -31.66 -17.68
CA ASP A 199 14.72 -31.87 -18.73
C ASP A 199 16.15 -31.55 -18.26
N PRO A 200 17.12 -32.44 -18.34
CA PRO A 200 18.50 -32.16 -17.95
C PRO A 200 19.17 -30.98 -18.67
N ALA A 201 18.66 -30.58 -19.85
CA ALA A 201 19.10 -29.37 -20.55
C ALA A 201 18.53 -28.07 -19.95
N CYS A 202 17.55 -28.16 -19.04
CA CYS A 202 17.03 -27.06 -18.26
C CYS A 202 17.97 -26.78 -17.08
N MET A 203 19.02 -26.03 -17.31
CA MET A 203 20.09 -25.74 -16.36
C MET A 203 20.03 -24.27 -15.92
N SER A 204 20.36 -24.02 -14.65
CA SER A 204 20.42 -22.70 -14.07
C SER A 204 21.49 -22.61 -12.98
N ARG A 205 22.06 -21.39 -12.76
CA ARG A 205 22.92 -21.11 -11.61
C ARG A 205 22.11 -20.72 -10.37
N TYR A 206 20.87 -20.29 -10.56
CA TYR A 206 19.95 -19.91 -9.49
C TYR A 206 18.50 -20.18 -9.87
N ALA A 207 17.67 -20.23 -8.84
CA ALA A 207 16.23 -20.22 -9.00
C ALA A 207 15.62 -19.35 -7.89
N THR A 208 14.58 -18.58 -8.20
CA THR A 208 13.67 -18.03 -7.21
C THR A 208 12.35 -18.76 -7.30
N PHE A 209 11.69 -18.98 -6.20
CA PHE A 209 10.47 -19.78 -6.13
C PHE A 209 9.45 -19.20 -5.16
N HIS A 210 8.18 -19.52 -5.41
CA HIS A 210 7.07 -19.01 -4.64
C HIS A 210 5.94 -20.03 -4.54
N GLN A 211 5.42 -20.21 -3.33
CA GLN A 211 4.13 -20.85 -3.02
C GLN A 211 3.17 -19.80 -2.53
N ARG A 212 2.05 -19.64 -3.21
CA ARG A 212 1.07 -18.62 -2.90
C ARG A 212 0.05 -19.10 -1.86
N PHE A 213 -0.29 -18.18 -0.96
CA PHE A 213 -1.49 -18.21 -0.14
C PHE A 213 -2.32 -16.95 -0.44
N SER A 214 -3.51 -17.15 -1.02
CA SER A 214 -4.40 -16.03 -1.39
C SER A 214 -5.32 -15.69 -0.23
N THR A 215 -5.05 -14.60 0.47
CA THR A 215 -5.90 -14.12 1.55
C THR A 215 -6.92 -13.08 1.09
N ASN A 216 -6.48 -12.08 0.31
CA ASN A 216 -7.29 -10.91 -0.01
C ASN A 216 -7.67 -10.81 -1.50
N THR A 217 -7.21 -11.74 -2.34
CA THR A 217 -7.47 -11.74 -3.80
C THR A 217 -7.83 -13.13 -4.29
N ALA A 218 -8.75 -13.22 -5.25
CA ALA A 218 -9.07 -14.48 -5.91
C ALA A 218 -7.84 -15.03 -6.66
N PRO A 219 -7.53 -16.34 -6.52
CA PRO A 219 -6.45 -16.95 -7.28
C PRO A 219 -6.69 -16.84 -8.77
N SER A 220 -5.65 -16.44 -9.52
CA SER A 220 -5.70 -16.42 -10.98
C SER A 220 -4.33 -16.70 -11.57
N TRP A 221 -4.27 -17.35 -12.74
CA TRP A 221 -3.03 -17.71 -13.43
C TRP A 221 -2.06 -16.54 -13.57
N ARG A 222 -2.56 -15.36 -13.91
CA ARG A 222 -1.76 -14.16 -14.13
C ARG A 222 -1.10 -13.61 -12.86
N LEU A 223 -1.75 -13.79 -11.71
CA LEU A 223 -1.29 -13.27 -10.41
C LEU A 223 -0.40 -14.24 -9.63
N VAL A 224 -0.17 -15.44 -10.16
CA VAL A 224 0.80 -16.38 -9.57
C VAL A 224 2.21 -15.80 -9.68
N GLN A 225 3.00 -16.01 -8.65
CA GLN A 225 4.39 -15.56 -8.56
C GLN A 225 5.36 -16.76 -8.80
N PRO A 226 6.64 -16.51 -9.14
CA PRO A 226 7.33 -15.22 -9.34
C PRO A 226 6.82 -14.42 -10.53
N PHE A 227 7.09 -13.08 -10.48
CA PHE A 227 6.93 -12.22 -11.65
C PHE A 227 8.23 -12.15 -12.46
N GLY A 228 8.39 -11.10 -13.28
CA GLY A 228 9.55 -11.00 -14.15
C GLY A 228 10.88 -10.78 -13.43
N THR A 229 10.87 -10.26 -12.20
CA THR A 229 12.07 -9.92 -11.45
C THR A 229 11.98 -10.33 -9.98
N ILE A 230 10.79 -10.29 -9.39
CA ILE A 230 10.60 -10.54 -7.96
C ILE A 230 9.60 -11.65 -7.65
N ALA A 231 9.70 -12.17 -6.41
CA ALA A 231 8.61 -12.82 -5.71
C ALA A 231 8.49 -12.21 -4.30
N HIS A 232 7.27 -12.13 -3.79
CA HIS A 232 6.91 -11.37 -2.62
C HIS A 232 6.05 -12.19 -1.65
N ASN A 233 6.41 -12.18 -0.38
CA ASN A 233 5.58 -12.66 0.71
C ASN A 233 5.27 -11.48 1.63
N GLY A 234 4.02 -11.05 1.65
CA GLY A 234 3.54 -9.92 2.44
C GLY A 234 2.50 -9.09 1.71
N GLU A 235 2.42 -7.84 2.06
CA GLU A 235 1.47 -6.86 1.51
C GLU A 235 2.17 -5.53 1.28
N ILE A 236 1.78 -4.81 0.22
CA ILE A 236 2.13 -3.41 0.01
C ILE A 236 0.89 -2.59 0.35
N ASP A 237 0.87 -2.03 1.55
CA ASP A 237 -0.33 -1.39 2.11
C ASP A 237 -0.58 -0.01 1.50
N THR A 238 0.43 0.59 0.87
CA THR A 238 0.36 1.91 0.21
C THR A 238 0.05 1.85 -1.27
N ILE A 239 -0.39 0.70 -1.79
CA ILE A 239 -0.52 0.43 -3.23
C ILE A 239 -1.33 1.47 -4.01
N THR A 240 -2.38 2.06 -3.43
CA THR A 240 -3.19 3.09 -4.09
C THR A 240 -2.36 4.35 -4.38
N GLY A 241 -1.58 4.80 -3.41
CA GLY A 241 -0.63 5.90 -3.58
C GLY A 241 0.48 5.55 -4.56
N ASN A 242 1.08 4.36 -4.43
CA ASN A 242 2.12 3.90 -5.35
C ASN A 242 1.63 3.88 -6.81
N ARG A 243 0.38 3.48 -7.08
CA ARG A 243 -0.26 3.58 -8.40
C ARG A 243 -0.36 5.00 -8.92
N ALA A 244 -0.70 5.95 -8.06
CA ALA A 244 -0.74 7.37 -8.43
C ALA A 244 0.67 7.88 -8.81
N TRP A 245 1.68 7.54 -8.02
CA TRP A 245 3.06 7.90 -8.32
C TRP A 245 3.59 7.21 -9.58
N MET A 246 3.28 5.94 -9.83
CA MET A 246 3.60 5.26 -11.09
C MET A 246 3.00 5.99 -12.30
N ARG A 247 1.72 6.41 -12.21
CA ARG A 247 1.09 7.22 -13.28
C ARG A 247 1.82 8.55 -13.49
N ALA A 248 2.16 9.25 -12.40
CA ALA A 248 2.91 10.51 -12.47
C ALA A 248 4.27 10.35 -13.16
N ARG A 249 4.90 9.18 -13.03
CA ARG A 249 6.17 8.81 -13.69
C ARG A 249 5.98 8.23 -15.10
N GLY A 250 4.76 8.09 -15.59
CA GLY A 250 4.47 7.44 -16.88
C GLY A 250 4.71 5.93 -16.91
N ILE A 251 4.78 5.29 -15.74
CA ILE A 251 4.94 3.84 -15.63
C ILE A 251 3.58 3.16 -15.81
N ILE A 252 3.49 2.24 -16.75
CA ILE A 252 2.25 1.53 -17.10
C ILE A 252 2.33 0.09 -16.61
N SER A 253 1.34 -0.33 -15.81
CA SER A 253 1.15 -1.71 -15.37
C SER A 253 -0.06 -2.37 -16.03
N PRO A 254 -0.17 -3.71 -16.06
CA PRO A 254 -1.36 -4.41 -16.52
C PRO A 254 -2.60 -4.02 -15.71
N ARG A 255 -3.80 -4.06 -16.30
CA ARG A 255 -5.05 -3.78 -15.59
C ARG A 255 -5.30 -4.84 -14.51
N GLY A 256 -5.81 -4.42 -13.34
CA GLY A 256 -6.09 -5.34 -12.22
C GLY A 256 -4.85 -6.13 -11.79
N ALA A 257 -3.66 -5.53 -11.89
CA ALA A 257 -2.44 -6.08 -11.32
C ALA A 257 -2.55 -6.13 -9.79
N SER A 258 -1.92 -7.16 -9.19
CA SER A 258 -1.73 -7.18 -7.73
C SER A 258 -0.66 -6.15 -7.32
N ASP A 259 -0.61 -5.83 -6.04
CA ASP A 259 0.46 -5.05 -5.42
C ASP A 259 1.85 -5.55 -5.82
N SER A 260 2.07 -6.84 -5.71
CA SER A 260 3.34 -7.50 -6.04
C SER A 260 3.72 -7.40 -7.52
N LEU A 261 2.74 -7.50 -8.44
CA LEU A 261 2.99 -7.33 -9.87
C LEU A 261 3.32 -5.87 -10.21
N GLU A 262 2.66 -4.92 -9.58
CA GLU A 262 2.96 -3.50 -9.75
C GLU A 262 4.32 -3.13 -9.16
N PHE A 263 4.68 -3.72 -8.01
CA PHE A 263 6.02 -3.59 -7.46
C PHE A 263 7.10 -4.13 -8.42
N ASP A 264 6.86 -5.29 -9.05
CA ASP A 264 7.76 -5.85 -10.08
C ASP A 264 7.95 -4.90 -11.29
N VAL A 265 6.88 -4.27 -11.74
CA VAL A 265 6.92 -3.27 -12.83
C VAL A 265 7.69 -2.01 -12.40
N ALA A 266 7.48 -1.55 -11.17
CA ALA A 266 8.18 -0.38 -10.62
C ALA A 266 9.69 -0.66 -10.43
N VAL A 267 10.05 -1.85 -9.93
CA VAL A 267 11.46 -2.30 -9.84
C VAL A 267 12.12 -2.30 -11.22
N ASP A 268 11.44 -2.82 -12.25
CA ASP A 268 11.96 -2.81 -13.63
C ASP A 268 12.17 -1.38 -14.17
N ALA A 269 11.28 -0.45 -13.82
CA ALA A 269 11.42 0.96 -14.17
C ALA A 269 12.65 1.60 -13.49
N MET A 270 12.89 1.32 -12.20
CA MET A 270 14.08 1.76 -11.47
C MET A 270 15.36 1.21 -12.07
N ILE A 271 15.36 -0.06 -12.47
CA ILE A 271 16.50 -0.66 -13.17
C ILE A 271 16.73 0.01 -14.52
N GLY A 272 15.64 0.36 -15.23
CA GLY A 272 15.70 1.13 -16.47
C GLY A 272 16.26 2.54 -16.29
N ALA A 273 16.09 3.14 -15.12
CA ALA A 273 16.70 4.42 -14.72
C ALA A 273 18.19 4.29 -14.31
N GLY A 274 18.76 3.08 -14.34
CA GLY A 274 20.19 2.85 -14.11
C GLY A 274 20.54 2.23 -12.75
N TYR A 275 19.56 1.98 -11.88
CA TYR A 275 19.81 1.32 -10.60
C TYR A 275 20.06 -0.18 -10.79
N ARG A 276 20.89 -0.77 -9.94
CA ARG A 276 20.95 -2.22 -9.81
C ARG A 276 19.71 -2.72 -9.09
N VAL A 277 19.34 -3.98 -9.30
CA VAL A 277 18.15 -4.56 -8.68
C VAL A 277 18.18 -4.47 -7.15
N ASP A 278 19.34 -4.72 -6.54
CA ASP A 278 19.54 -4.64 -5.10
C ASP A 278 19.46 -3.21 -4.55
N GLU A 279 19.79 -2.20 -5.37
CA GLU A 279 19.59 -0.78 -5.04
C GLU A 279 18.15 -0.34 -5.21
N ALA A 280 17.50 -0.75 -6.30
CA ALA A 280 16.10 -0.44 -6.52
C ALA A 280 15.22 -0.97 -5.36
N ILE A 281 15.41 -2.24 -4.99
CA ILE A 281 14.72 -2.85 -3.83
C ILE A 281 15.03 -2.10 -2.54
N ASP A 282 16.30 -1.72 -2.34
CA ASP A 282 16.77 -0.98 -1.17
C ASP A 282 16.01 0.34 -0.98
N PHE A 283 15.99 1.16 -2.02
CA PHE A 283 15.36 2.48 -1.93
C PHE A 283 13.83 2.39 -1.86
N MET A 284 13.23 1.43 -2.54
CA MET A 284 11.78 1.23 -2.50
C MET A 284 11.28 0.70 -1.15
N LEU A 285 12.06 -0.17 -0.48
CA LEU A 285 11.74 -0.66 0.86
C LEU A 285 12.18 0.30 1.99
N SER A 286 12.99 1.31 1.68
CA SER A 286 13.37 2.41 2.57
C SER A 286 13.84 1.95 3.97
N PRO A 287 14.97 1.23 4.10
CA PRO A 287 15.39 0.64 5.36
C PRO A 287 15.67 1.68 6.45
N ALA A 288 15.40 1.33 7.70
CA ALA A 288 15.82 2.12 8.83
C ALA A 288 17.34 2.00 9.05
N VAL A 289 17.96 3.09 9.51
CA VAL A 289 19.39 3.16 9.78
C VAL A 289 19.60 3.65 11.20
N ASP A 290 20.53 3.00 11.94
CA ASP A 290 20.87 3.40 13.30
C ASP A 290 21.37 4.86 13.36
N ASP A 291 21.01 5.56 14.43
CA ASP A 291 21.34 6.98 14.63
C ASP A 291 22.85 7.25 14.67
N ASP A 292 23.65 6.28 15.05
CA ASP A 292 25.10 6.40 15.16
C ASP A 292 25.84 6.26 13.82
N ASP A 293 25.15 6.00 12.68
CA ASP A 293 25.77 5.81 11.37
C ASP A 293 25.43 6.93 10.40
N ASP A 294 25.94 8.12 10.67
CA ASP A 294 25.68 9.35 9.88
C ASP A 294 25.95 9.20 8.38
N ARG A 295 26.98 8.43 8.01
CA ARG A 295 27.34 8.28 6.61
C ARG A 295 26.37 7.36 5.87
N LEU A 296 25.97 6.26 6.50
CA LEU A 296 24.99 5.34 5.93
C LEU A 296 23.62 6.00 5.88
N ARG A 297 23.24 6.74 6.93
CA ARG A 297 22.01 7.52 6.97
C ARG A 297 21.98 8.54 5.83
N ALA A 298 23.04 9.34 5.66
CA ALA A 298 23.12 10.33 4.59
C ALA A 298 23.06 9.69 3.19
N TYR A 299 23.60 8.49 3.03
CA TYR A 299 23.44 7.74 1.79
C TYR A 299 21.96 7.45 1.49
N TYR A 300 21.21 6.91 2.45
CA TYR A 300 19.79 6.63 2.22
C TYR A 300 18.98 7.91 2.10
N ASP A 301 19.18 8.89 2.97
CA ASP A 301 18.46 10.17 2.95
C ASP A 301 18.62 10.91 1.61
N ALA A 302 19.81 10.83 1.00
CA ALA A 302 20.07 11.42 -0.30
C ALA A 302 19.22 10.76 -1.42
N HIS A 303 18.91 9.47 -1.29
CA HIS A 303 18.11 8.75 -2.28
C HIS A 303 16.61 8.74 -1.99
N VAL A 304 16.19 9.15 -0.80
CA VAL A 304 14.76 9.26 -0.45
C VAL A 304 13.94 10.04 -1.48
N PRO A 305 14.39 11.19 -2.01
CA PRO A 305 13.61 11.94 -3.00
C PRO A 305 13.54 11.31 -4.39
N THR A 306 14.29 10.23 -4.64
CA THR A 306 14.39 9.62 -5.98
C THR A 306 13.26 8.66 -6.31
N VAL A 307 12.66 8.02 -5.29
CA VAL A 307 11.56 7.07 -5.43
C VAL A 307 10.67 7.07 -4.19
N GLU A 308 9.40 6.86 -4.38
CA GLU A 308 8.45 6.70 -3.28
C GLU A 308 8.63 5.34 -2.60
N PRO A 309 8.49 5.26 -1.25
CA PRO A 309 8.51 3.98 -0.56
C PRO A 309 7.32 3.11 -0.97
N TRP A 310 7.58 1.80 -1.08
CA TRP A 310 6.56 0.77 -1.21
C TRP A 310 6.46 0.09 0.15
N ASP A 311 5.57 0.58 0.98
CA ASP A 311 5.55 0.30 2.41
C ASP A 311 4.50 -0.77 2.75
N GLY A 312 4.87 -1.63 3.68
CA GLY A 312 4.11 -2.76 4.15
C GLY A 312 5.03 -3.89 4.58
N PRO A 313 4.52 -4.89 5.34
CA PRO A 313 5.33 -6.02 5.79
C PRO A 313 5.69 -6.94 4.62
N ALA A 314 6.93 -6.89 4.16
CA ALA A 314 7.36 -7.55 2.93
C ALA A 314 8.66 -8.35 3.07
N ALA A 315 8.65 -9.58 2.57
CA ALA A 315 9.86 -10.34 2.25
C ALA A 315 9.93 -10.50 0.72
N ILE A 316 10.97 -9.94 0.13
CA ILE A 316 11.17 -9.91 -1.32
C ILE A 316 12.34 -10.82 -1.67
N VAL A 317 12.15 -11.73 -2.62
CA VAL A 317 13.26 -12.36 -3.36
C VAL A 317 13.31 -11.78 -4.76
N PHE A 318 14.50 -11.60 -5.30
CA PHE A 318 14.70 -10.95 -6.59
C PHE A 318 15.80 -11.63 -7.40
N ALA A 319 15.67 -11.53 -8.72
CA ALA A 319 16.70 -11.97 -9.64
C ALA A 319 16.76 -11.06 -10.86
N GLU A 320 17.92 -10.48 -11.13
CA GLU A 320 18.16 -9.68 -12.34
C GLU A 320 19.64 -9.60 -12.68
N GLY A 321 19.94 -9.80 -13.94
CA GLY A 321 21.30 -9.65 -14.44
C GLY A 321 22.26 -10.70 -13.89
N ASP A 322 23.21 -10.26 -13.10
CA ASP A 322 24.20 -11.10 -12.43
C ASP A 322 23.92 -11.28 -10.93
N ARG A 323 22.69 -10.97 -10.47
CA ARG A 323 22.32 -10.96 -9.07
C ARG A 323 21.06 -11.74 -8.79
N VAL A 324 21.08 -12.48 -7.70
CA VAL A 324 19.92 -13.05 -7.04
C VAL A 324 20.02 -12.78 -5.56
N GLY A 325 18.91 -12.48 -4.90
CA GLY A 325 18.96 -12.15 -3.48
C GLY A 325 17.60 -12.11 -2.82
N ALA A 326 17.62 -11.76 -1.54
CA ALA A 326 16.45 -11.55 -0.72
C ALA A 326 16.61 -10.33 0.19
N ALA A 327 15.50 -9.66 0.48
CA ALA A 327 15.45 -8.49 1.35
C ALA A 327 14.19 -8.50 2.22
N LEU A 328 14.27 -7.91 3.39
CA LEU A 328 13.12 -7.57 4.22
C LEU A 328 12.83 -6.08 4.19
N ASP A 329 11.57 -5.75 4.38
CA ASP A 329 11.09 -4.39 4.59
C ASP A 329 11.65 -3.78 5.88
N ARG A 330 11.34 -2.52 6.10
CA ARG A 330 11.79 -1.72 7.25
C ARG A 330 11.36 -2.30 8.59
N SER A 331 10.17 -2.91 8.67
CA SER A 331 9.64 -3.51 9.90
C SER A 331 10.24 -4.89 10.22
N GLY A 332 10.60 -5.65 9.18
CA GLY A 332 11.21 -6.97 9.29
C GLY A 332 10.30 -8.03 9.91
N PHE A 333 8.97 -7.92 9.76
CA PHE A 333 8.02 -8.89 10.33
C PHE A 333 8.04 -10.25 9.63
N ARG A 334 8.27 -10.26 8.31
CA ARG A 334 8.26 -11.50 7.54
C ARG A 334 9.53 -12.32 7.81
N PRO A 335 9.42 -13.66 7.95
CA PRO A 335 10.60 -14.49 8.18
C PRO A 335 11.39 -14.70 6.89
N LEU A 336 12.72 -14.53 6.96
CA LEU A 336 13.68 -14.98 5.97
C LEU A 336 14.90 -15.58 6.66
N ARG A 337 15.16 -16.86 6.38
CA ARG A 337 16.32 -17.62 6.87
C ARG A 337 17.22 -17.94 5.70
N TRP A 338 18.52 -17.98 5.91
CA TRP A 338 19.45 -18.35 4.88
C TRP A 338 20.52 -19.29 5.40
N CYS A 339 21.11 -20.08 4.48
CA CYS A 339 22.26 -20.92 4.76
C CYS A 339 23.17 -20.99 3.53
N ARG A 340 24.45 -21.38 3.79
CA ARG A 340 25.45 -21.70 2.77
C ARG A 340 26.04 -23.07 3.06
N THR A 341 26.15 -23.91 2.03
CA THR A 341 26.80 -25.21 2.11
C THR A 341 28.29 -25.10 1.80
N GLU A 342 29.03 -26.18 2.10
CA GLU A 342 30.45 -26.29 1.82
C GLU A 342 30.73 -26.20 0.31
N SER A 343 29.90 -26.81 -0.53
CA SER A 343 30.04 -26.74 -1.99
C SER A 343 29.70 -25.36 -2.58
N GLY A 344 29.17 -24.44 -1.79
CA GLY A 344 28.85 -23.08 -2.20
C GLY A 344 27.38 -22.85 -2.61
N LYS A 345 26.46 -23.76 -2.33
CA LYS A 345 25.04 -23.49 -2.52
C LYS A 345 24.54 -22.53 -1.44
N VAL A 346 23.80 -21.50 -1.84
CA VAL A 346 23.17 -20.50 -0.96
C VAL A 346 21.65 -20.62 -1.10
N LEU A 347 20.98 -20.89 0.00
CA LEU A 347 19.52 -20.91 0.10
C LEU A 347 19.07 -19.80 1.01
N ALA A 348 18.07 -19.00 0.59
CA ALA A 348 17.28 -18.18 1.49
C ALA A 348 15.79 -18.51 1.25
N ALA A 349 15.03 -18.69 2.33
CA ALA A 349 13.61 -19.04 2.26
C ALA A 349 12.85 -18.55 3.49
N SER A 350 11.53 -18.52 3.38
CA SER A 350 10.62 -18.15 4.47
C SER A 350 10.79 -19.04 5.71
N GLU A 351 11.27 -20.27 5.55
CA GLU A 351 11.54 -21.21 6.64
C GLU A 351 12.79 -22.04 6.39
N THR A 352 13.26 -22.74 7.43
CA THR A 352 14.44 -23.62 7.35
C THR A 352 14.01 -25.04 7.01
N GLY A 353 14.98 -25.83 6.47
CA GLY A 353 14.76 -27.27 6.24
C GLY A 353 14.00 -27.57 4.96
N VAL A 354 13.79 -26.60 4.08
CA VAL A 354 13.08 -26.81 2.80
C VAL A 354 13.89 -27.57 1.73
N ILE A 355 15.19 -27.75 1.95
CA ILE A 355 16.07 -28.61 1.16
C ILE A 355 16.88 -29.50 2.10
N ASP A 356 16.93 -30.80 1.78
CA ASP A 356 17.94 -31.70 2.31
C ASP A 356 19.17 -31.70 1.40
N PHE A 357 20.27 -31.11 1.86
CA PHE A 357 21.51 -31.07 1.10
C PHE A 357 22.31 -32.39 1.19
N GLY A 358 21.84 -33.37 1.91
CA GLY A 358 22.45 -34.68 2.03
C GLY A 358 23.90 -34.62 2.55
N ALA A 359 24.87 -35.04 1.71
CA ALA A 359 26.29 -35.08 2.05
C ALA A 359 27.02 -33.70 1.93
N ASP A 360 26.31 -32.62 1.52
CA ASP A 360 26.86 -31.27 1.40
C ASP A 360 26.55 -30.46 2.69
N PRO A 361 27.49 -30.38 3.66
CA PRO A 361 27.15 -29.84 4.97
C PRO A 361 26.91 -28.32 4.92
N ILE A 362 25.97 -27.85 5.73
CA ILE A 362 25.74 -26.41 5.92
C ILE A 362 26.84 -25.87 6.81
N VAL A 363 27.63 -24.94 6.26
CA VAL A 363 28.78 -24.32 6.96
C VAL A 363 28.45 -22.93 7.52
N GLU A 364 27.34 -22.33 7.08
CA GLU A 364 26.93 -21.03 7.55
C GLU A 364 25.40 -20.91 7.55
N ARG A 365 24.85 -20.23 8.55
CA ARG A 365 23.40 -19.96 8.70
C ARG A 365 23.17 -18.56 9.22
N GLY A 366 22.06 -17.96 8.81
CA GLY A 366 21.65 -16.67 9.30
C GLY A 366 20.15 -16.42 9.12
N ARG A 367 19.72 -15.29 9.61
CA ARG A 367 18.41 -14.71 9.35
C ARG A 367 18.58 -13.28 8.87
N LEU A 368 17.61 -12.78 8.09
CA LEU A 368 17.55 -11.35 7.81
C LEU A 368 16.73 -10.65 8.88
N GLY A 369 17.21 -9.51 9.33
CA GLY A 369 16.53 -8.57 10.20
C GLY A 369 15.82 -7.44 9.40
N PRO A 370 15.22 -6.47 10.12
CA PRO A 370 14.55 -5.31 9.52
C PRO A 370 15.47 -4.57 8.54
N GLY A 371 15.01 -4.32 7.32
CA GLY A 371 15.77 -3.62 6.27
C GLY A 371 17.04 -4.34 5.79
N GLU A 372 17.26 -5.58 6.18
CA GLU A 372 18.44 -6.34 5.77
C GLU A 372 18.21 -7.10 4.48
N ARG A 373 19.32 -7.40 3.81
CA ARG A 373 19.33 -8.17 2.56
C ARG A 373 20.54 -9.07 2.44
N ILE A 374 20.41 -10.07 1.57
CA ILE A 374 21.49 -10.98 1.17
C ILE A 374 21.46 -11.09 -0.35
N THR A 375 22.61 -11.06 -1.00
CA THR A 375 22.70 -11.15 -2.47
C THR A 375 23.87 -12.02 -2.91
N VAL A 376 23.63 -12.89 -3.87
CA VAL A 376 24.69 -13.58 -4.63
C VAL A 376 24.98 -12.78 -5.88
N ARG A 377 26.24 -12.44 -6.12
CA ARG A 377 26.75 -11.76 -7.31
C ARG A 377 27.55 -12.74 -8.17
N PHE A 378 27.00 -13.14 -9.30
CA PHE A 378 27.61 -14.15 -10.16
C PHE A 378 28.88 -13.67 -10.88
N ALA A 379 29.02 -12.37 -11.15
CA ALA A 379 30.23 -11.82 -11.76
C ALA A 379 31.51 -12.09 -10.93
N THR A 380 31.40 -12.25 -9.63
CA THR A 380 32.49 -12.47 -8.68
C THR A 380 32.39 -13.79 -7.92
N GLY A 381 31.23 -14.50 -7.99
CA GLY A 381 30.98 -15.68 -7.15
C GLY A 381 30.85 -15.35 -5.65
N GLU A 382 30.44 -14.13 -5.32
CA GLU A 382 30.43 -13.60 -3.98
C GLU A 382 29.05 -13.65 -3.36
N LEU A 383 28.99 -14.07 -2.08
CA LEU A 383 27.81 -13.87 -1.22
C LEU A 383 27.98 -12.55 -0.44
N ILE A 384 27.16 -11.57 -0.79
CA ILE A 384 27.14 -10.27 -0.13
C ILE A 384 26.15 -10.36 1.03
N ARG A 385 26.65 -10.31 2.25
CA ARG A 385 25.87 -10.37 3.50
C ARG A 385 25.40 -8.98 3.94
N PRO A 386 24.47 -8.87 4.90
CA PRO A 386 23.95 -7.58 5.37
C PRO A 386 25.05 -6.59 5.78
N GLU A 387 26.04 -7.05 6.52
CA GLU A 387 27.15 -6.20 7.00
C GLU A 387 28.02 -5.68 5.83
N ALA A 388 28.23 -6.51 4.80
CA ALA A 388 28.99 -6.13 3.62
C ALA A 388 28.27 -5.07 2.79
N PHE A 389 26.93 -5.12 2.74
CA PHE A 389 26.13 -4.06 2.12
C PHE A 389 26.32 -2.73 2.85
N ARG A 390 26.16 -2.73 4.18
CA ARG A 390 26.38 -1.52 4.99
C ARG A 390 27.78 -0.95 4.77
N ALA A 391 28.81 -1.79 4.80
CA ALA A 391 30.19 -1.39 4.56
C ALA A 391 30.39 -0.80 3.15
N PHE A 392 29.82 -1.42 2.12
CA PHE A 392 29.90 -0.92 0.74
C PHE A 392 29.25 0.45 0.59
N ARG A 393 28.05 0.67 1.18
CA ARG A 393 27.35 1.95 1.16
C ARG A 393 28.15 3.05 1.88
N ARG A 394 28.78 2.72 3.03
CA ARG A 394 29.68 3.63 3.73
C ARG A 394 30.92 4.03 2.92
N GLN A 395 31.42 3.16 2.03
CA GLN A 395 32.58 3.45 1.18
C GLN A 395 32.22 4.22 -0.10
N GLY A 396 30.93 4.31 -0.44
CA GLY A 396 30.44 5.02 -1.61
C GLY A 396 30.56 6.55 -1.50
N ALA A 397 29.84 7.25 -2.36
CA ALA A 397 29.80 8.72 -2.32
C ALA A 397 29.36 9.22 -0.93
N ASP A 398 29.95 10.30 -0.48
CA ASP A 398 29.64 10.92 0.81
C ASP A 398 28.57 12.01 0.59
N PHE A 399 27.37 11.73 1.03
CA PHE A 399 26.22 12.63 0.88
C PHE A 399 25.94 13.51 2.11
N ARG A 400 26.77 13.44 3.18
CA ARG A 400 26.52 14.18 4.43
C ARG A 400 26.35 15.68 4.19
N ALA A 401 27.25 16.28 3.41
CA ALA A 401 27.15 17.71 3.09
C ALA A 401 25.91 18.05 2.27
N THR A 402 25.53 17.18 1.34
CA THR A 402 24.31 17.35 0.51
C THR A 402 23.07 17.31 1.40
N VAL A 403 22.91 16.27 2.19
CA VAL A 403 21.74 16.09 3.08
C VAL A 403 21.70 17.21 4.14
N GLN A 404 22.86 17.59 4.70
CA GLN A 404 22.90 18.72 5.63
C GLN A 404 22.42 20.03 5.00
N SER A 405 22.72 20.25 3.71
CA SER A 405 22.26 21.45 2.99
C SER A 405 20.75 21.51 2.78
N TRP A 406 20.06 20.39 2.95
CA TRP A 406 18.60 20.29 2.82
C TRP A 406 17.85 20.55 4.14
N ARG A 407 18.53 20.41 5.29
CA ARG A 407 17.85 20.57 6.59
C ARG A 407 17.22 21.94 6.72
N PHE A 408 16.01 21.93 7.25
CA PHE A 408 15.29 23.13 7.64
C PHE A 408 15.40 23.30 9.15
N GLU A 409 15.86 24.46 9.57
CA GLU A 409 15.88 24.87 10.97
C GLU A 409 14.95 26.06 11.11
N PRO A 410 13.78 25.88 11.77
CA PRO A 410 12.88 26.99 11.97
C PRO A 410 13.55 28.06 12.85
N PRO A 411 13.35 29.36 12.58
CA PRO A 411 13.89 30.42 13.41
C PRO A 411 13.48 30.27 14.89
N ALA A 412 14.42 30.49 15.79
CA ALA A 412 14.20 30.31 17.24
C ALA A 412 13.18 31.28 17.87
N ASP A 413 12.94 32.44 17.24
CA ASP A 413 12.13 33.53 17.79
C ASP A 413 10.69 33.56 17.24
N ILE A 414 10.16 32.43 16.75
CA ILE A 414 8.79 32.39 16.26
C ILE A 414 7.81 32.28 17.42
N THR A 415 7.51 33.42 18.05
CA THR A 415 6.40 33.50 18.96
C THR A 415 5.14 33.92 18.20
N SER A 416 4.20 33.02 18.02
CA SER A 416 2.85 33.41 17.60
C SER A 416 2.23 34.24 18.72
N LEU A 417 1.82 35.46 18.39
CA LEU A 417 1.07 36.27 19.34
C LEU A 417 -0.22 35.52 19.72
N PRO A 418 -0.58 35.51 21.02
CA PRO A 418 -1.83 34.89 21.42
C PRO A 418 -2.99 35.57 20.68
N PRO A 419 -3.89 34.80 20.08
CA PRO A 419 -5.00 35.34 19.29
C PRO A 419 -5.95 36.12 20.20
N GLN A 420 -6.54 37.22 19.68
CA GLN A 420 -7.61 37.92 20.40
C GLN A 420 -8.77 36.96 20.64
N PRO A 421 -9.28 36.80 21.88
CA PRO A 421 -10.28 35.77 22.21
C PRO A 421 -11.55 35.81 21.36
N GLU A 422 -12.00 37.01 20.94
CA GLU A 422 -13.19 37.16 20.09
C GLU A 422 -12.93 36.71 18.65
N ALA A 423 -11.74 37.01 18.09
CA ALA A 423 -11.36 36.59 16.77
C ALA A 423 -11.19 35.06 16.73
N LEU A 424 -10.49 34.49 17.72
CA LEU A 424 -10.34 33.04 17.86
C LEU A 424 -11.69 32.32 17.91
N ARG A 425 -12.61 32.78 18.76
CA ARG A 425 -13.94 32.19 18.87
C ARG A 425 -14.70 32.22 17.55
N ARG A 426 -14.65 33.35 16.84
CA ARG A 426 -15.33 33.52 15.55
C ARG A 426 -14.77 32.54 14.51
N ASP A 427 -13.45 32.41 14.44
CA ASP A 427 -12.81 31.49 13.54
C ASP A 427 -13.14 30.04 13.92
N LEU A 428 -13.09 29.65 15.20
CA LEU A 428 -13.50 28.34 15.66
C LEU A 428 -14.92 27.98 15.20
N VAL A 429 -15.88 28.90 15.35
CA VAL A 429 -17.26 28.68 14.90
C VAL A 429 -17.31 28.55 13.37
N ARG A 430 -16.61 29.41 12.62
CA ARG A 430 -16.56 29.37 11.15
C ARG A 430 -16.07 28.02 10.63
N PHE A 431 -15.06 27.44 11.29
CA PHE A 431 -14.51 26.13 10.94
C PHE A 431 -15.26 24.95 11.62
N GLY A 432 -16.45 25.22 12.18
CA GLY A 432 -17.33 24.19 12.70
C GLY A 432 -16.87 23.55 14.02
N TYR A 433 -16.01 24.23 14.80
CA TYR A 433 -15.67 23.73 16.13
C TYR A 433 -16.82 23.89 17.09
N THR A 434 -16.99 22.90 17.93
CA THR A 434 -17.95 22.87 19.01
C THR A 434 -17.26 22.92 20.38
N LYS A 435 -18.01 23.24 21.40
CA LYS A 435 -17.52 23.20 22.79
C LYS A 435 -17.12 21.77 23.18
N ASP A 436 -17.84 20.78 22.66
CA ASP A 436 -17.58 19.36 22.92
C ASP A 436 -16.21 18.94 22.38
N GLU A 437 -15.86 19.41 21.19
CA GLU A 437 -14.56 19.09 20.55
C GLU A 437 -13.39 19.82 21.21
N LEU A 438 -13.59 21.09 21.62
CA LEU A 438 -12.54 21.77 22.37
C LEU A 438 -12.25 21.09 23.71
N LEU A 439 -13.29 20.69 24.46
CA LEU A 439 -13.11 20.06 25.77
C LEU A 439 -12.73 18.57 25.67
N GLY A 440 -13.18 17.85 24.61
CA GLY A 440 -13.02 16.42 24.47
C GLY A 440 -11.87 16.00 23.57
N VAL A 441 -11.38 16.87 22.70
CA VAL A 441 -10.32 16.58 21.74
C VAL A 441 -9.13 17.54 21.90
N VAL A 442 -9.33 18.83 21.63
CA VAL A 442 -8.23 19.80 21.60
C VAL A 442 -7.61 20.03 22.98
N GLY A 443 -8.43 20.13 24.04
CA GLY A 443 -7.93 20.30 25.41
C GLY A 443 -7.03 19.17 25.88
N PRO A 444 -7.49 17.90 25.86
CA PRO A 444 -6.60 16.78 26.20
C PRO A 444 -5.35 16.67 25.35
N LEU A 445 -5.43 16.93 24.03
CA LEU A 445 -4.26 16.98 23.16
C LEU A 445 -3.32 18.13 23.56
N ALA A 446 -3.83 19.28 24.00
CA ALA A 446 -3.02 20.39 24.52
C ALA A 446 -2.28 20.03 25.80
N ASP A 447 -2.78 19.06 26.58
CA ASP A 447 -2.11 18.46 27.75
C ASP A 447 -1.16 17.32 27.35
N GLY A 448 -0.99 17.04 26.06
CA GLY A 448 -0.15 15.95 25.54
C GLY A 448 -0.79 14.57 25.61
N ALA A 449 -2.09 14.48 25.84
CA ALA A 449 -2.82 13.21 25.94
C ALA A 449 -3.82 13.05 24.78
N GLU A 450 -3.87 11.84 24.21
CA GLU A 450 -4.92 11.49 23.25
C GLU A 450 -6.23 11.21 24.02
N ALA A 451 -7.27 11.98 23.72
CA ALA A 451 -8.57 11.85 24.39
C ALA A 451 -9.49 10.82 23.76
N VAL A 452 -9.10 10.27 22.61
CA VAL A 452 -9.96 9.32 21.88
C VAL A 452 -10.13 8.06 22.68
N SER A 453 -11.37 7.80 23.09
CA SER A 453 -11.76 6.56 23.77
C SER A 453 -11.65 5.38 22.81
N SER A 454 -11.11 4.28 23.29
CA SER A 454 -11.10 3.02 22.55
C SER A 454 -12.49 2.40 22.36
N MET A 455 -13.49 2.94 23.00
CA MET A 455 -14.88 2.48 22.97
C MET A 455 -15.66 2.93 21.75
N GLY A 456 -15.11 3.85 20.95
CA GLY A 456 -15.82 4.49 19.85
C GLY A 456 -16.91 5.44 20.36
N ASP A 457 -17.70 5.98 19.45
CA ASP A 457 -18.87 6.78 19.78
C ASP A 457 -20.16 6.13 19.25
N ASP A 458 -21.31 6.53 19.80
CA ASP A 458 -22.63 6.08 19.38
C ASP A 458 -23.44 7.21 18.72
N ALA A 459 -22.79 8.29 18.32
CA ALA A 459 -23.40 9.40 17.59
C ALA A 459 -23.88 8.95 16.20
N ALA A 460 -24.88 9.62 15.69
CA ALA A 460 -25.36 9.37 14.33
C ALA A 460 -24.27 9.65 13.29
N LEU A 461 -24.31 8.88 12.20
CA LEU A 461 -23.35 9.02 11.11
C LEU A 461 -23.33 10.46 10.56
N PRO A 462 -22.17 11.01 10.21
CA PRO A 462 -22.00 12.42 9.83
C PRO A 462 -22.99 12.91 8.75
N PHE A 463 -23.24 12.09 7.73
CA PHE A 463 -24.15 12.47 6.65
C PHE A 463 -25.65 12.52 7.06
N LEU A 464 -26.01 11.91 8.20
CA LEU A 464 -27.37 12.00 8.77
C LEU A 464 -27.54 13.26 9.63
N GLU A 465 -26.46 13.84 10.13
CA GLU A 465 -26.46 15.03 11.02
C GLU A 465 -26.08 16.31 10.29
N ARG A 466 -25.34 16.24 9.20
CA ARG A 466 -24.78 17.36 8.41
C ARG A 466 -23.91 18.34 9.24
N ARG A 467 -23.31 19.30 8.58
CA ARG A 467 -22.45 20.33 9.18
C ARG A 467 -21.28 19.77 9.99
N MET A 468 -20.70 18.68 9.48
CA MET A 468 -19.45 18.15 10.00
C MET A 468 -18.29 18.57 9.09
N PRO A 469 -17.06 18.62 9.58
CA PRO A 469 -15.88 18.76 8.72
C PRO A 469 -15.87 17.69 7.62
N VAL A 470 -15.35 18.02 6.43
CA VAL A 470 -15.32 17.07 5.31
C VAL A 470 -14.54 15.79 5.67
N THR A 471 -13.55 15.88 6.54
CA THR A 471 -12.77 14.73 7.01
C THR A 471 -13.62 13.69 7.74
N GLU A 472 -14.73 14.08 8.37
CA GLU A 472 -15.64 13.15 9.05
C GLU A 472 -16.43 12.25 8.10
N TYR A 473 -16.49 12.60 6.81
CA TYR A 473 -17.07 11.76 5.77
C TYR A 473 -16.05 10.79 5.16
N LEU A 474 -14.80 10.83 5.62
CA LEU A 474 -13.72 9.96 5.20
C LEU A 474 -13.41 8.97 6.33
N ARG A 475 -13.62 7.68 6.07
CA ARG A 475 -13.33 6.61 7.04
C ARG A 475 -12.04 5.90 6.66
N GLN A 476 -11.11 5.78 7.61
CA GLN A 476 -9.83 5.12 7.37
C GLN A 476 -10.00 3.63 7.06
N ARG A 477 -9.30 3.18 6.03
CA ARG A 477 -9.17 1.75 5.70
C ARG A 477 -7.90 1.25 6.34
N PHE A 478 -8.03 0.44 7.38
CA PHE A 478 -6.89 -0.23 7.96
C PHE A 478 -6.62 -1.54 7.23
N ALA A 479 -5.35 -1.84 6.98
CA ALA A 479 -4.96 -3.15 6.50
C ALA A 479 -5.29 -4.21 7.55
N GLN A 480 -5.78 -5.36 7.12
CA GLN A 480 -5.94 -6.52 8.00
C GLN A 480 -4.58 -7.20 8.16
N VAL A 481 -3.66 -6.56 8.87
CA VAL A 481 -2.35 -7.12 9.14
C VAL A 481 -2.43 -8.15 10.26
N THR A 482 -1.86 -9.32 10.02
CA THR A 482 -1.72 -10.38 11.03
C THR A 482 -0.45 -10.22 11.86
N ASN A 483 0.28 -9.13 11.67
CA ASN A 483 1.53 -8.87 12.36
C ASN A 483 1.27 -8.46 13.81
N PRO A 484 2.14 -8.84 14.75
CA PRO A 484 2.06 -8.33 16.12
C PRO A 484 2.30 -6.80 16.12
N PRO A 485 1.77 -6.08 17.12
CA PRO A 485 2.07 -4.68 17.31
C PRO A 485 3.59 -4.47 17.44
N ILE A 486 4.08 -3.35 16.89
CA ILE A 486 5.48 -2.94 17.07
C ILE A 486 5.66 -2.51 18.53
N ASP A 487 6.71 -3.01 19.20
CA ASP A 487 7.06 -2.55 20.53
C ASP A 487 7.59 -1.12 20.52
N ALA A 488 7.51 -0.42 21.65
CA ALA A 488 7.85 1.01 21.74
C ALA A 488 9.31 1.33 21.36
N LEU A 489 10.25 0.40 21.59
CA LEU A 489 11.65 0.61 21.20
C LEU A 489 11.83 0.50 19.69
N ARG A 490 11.21 -0.51 19.10
CA ARG A 490 11.21 -0.69 17.65
C ARG A 490 10.43 0.41 16.95
N GLU A 491 9.34 0.90 17.54
CA GLU A 491 8.55 2.02 17.02
C GLU A 491 9.43 3.24 16.79
N GLY A 492 10.24 3.63 17.78
CA GLY A 492 11.19 4.76 17.64
C GLY A 492 12.24 4.57 16.53
N PHE A 493 12.57 3.32 16.18
CA PHE A 493 13.55 3.01 15.15
C PHE A 493 12.96 2.89 13.73
N VAL A 494 11.76 2.28 13.58
CA VAL A 494 11.22 1.96 12.26
C VAL A 494 10.35 3.06 11.68
N PHE A 495 9.69 3.91 12.50
CA PHE A 495 8.85 4.98 11.98
C PHE A 495 9.67 6.19 11.56
N ASP A 496 9.37 6.72 10.37
CA ASP A 496 9.98 7.93 9.82
C ASP A 496 8.88 8.95 9.51
N MET A 497 8.83 10.01 10.34
CA MET A 497 7.84 11.09 10.26
C MET A 497 8.36 12.31 9.52
N ARG A 498 9.59 12.24 8.98
CA ARG A 498 10.20 13.33 8.21
C ARG A 498 9.51 13.54 6.88
N ALA A 499 9.57 14.76 6.38
CA ALA A 499 9.13 15.10 5.04
C ALA A 499 10.23 15.79 4.23
N TRP A 500 10.24 15.51 2.94
CA TRP A 500 11.08 16.15 1.94
C TRP A 500 10.19 17.01 1.06
N VAL A 501 10.48 18.29 0.96
CA VAL A 501 9.67 19.25 0.22
C VAL A 501 10.50 19.96 -0.86
N GLY A 502 9.84 20.29 -1.96
CA GLY A 502 10.46 20.86 -3.15
C GLY A 502 10.25 19.97 -4.37
N SER A 503 11.07 20.16 -5.39
CA SER A 503 11.04 19.34 -6.60
C SER A 503 11.79 18.04 -6.37
N GLY A 504 11.09 16.92 -6.40
CA GLY A 504 11.68 15.58 -6.35
C GLY A 504 12.44 15.24 -7.64
N ALA A 505 13.25 14.19 -7.59
CA ALA A 505 13.98 13.69 -8.76
C ALA A 505 13.03 12.99 -9.74
N THR A 506 12.97 13.45 -10.96
CA THR A 506 12.18 12.82 -12.03
C THR A 506 12.90 11.63 -12.67
N ASN A 507 14.23 11.64 -12.65
CA ASN A 507 15.10 10.69 -13.38
C ASN A 507 15.87 9.74 -12.47
N GLY A 508 15.58 9.69 -11.18
CA GLY A 508 16.31 8.85 -10.23
C GLY A 508 17.64 9.43 -9.73
N ASP A 509 18.05 10.62 -10.18
CA ASP A 509 19.25 11.28 -9.70
C ASP A 509 19.02 11.92 -8.32
N VAL A 510 20.05 11.88 -7.47
CA VAL A 510 20.03 12.58 -6.18
C VAL A 510 19.90 14.09 -6.44
N PRO A 511 18.93 14.79 -5.80
CA PRO A 511 18.80 16.23 -5.96
C PRO A 511 20.06 16.99 -5.57
N ALA A 512 20.33 18.11 -6.25
CA ALA A 512 21.51 18.93 -5.97
C ALA A 512 21.48 19.50 -4.53
N PRO A 513 22.64 19.81 -3.93
CA PRO A 513 22.70 20.52 -2.67
C PRO A 513 21.84 21.79 -2.68
N GLY A 514 21.01 22.00 -1.66
CA GLY A 514 20.12 23.16 -1.55
C GLY A 514 18.97 23.26 -2.55
N SER A 515 18.59 22.16 -3.24
CA SER A 515 17.45 22.15 -4.18
C SER A 515 16.13 21.68 -3.60
N ILE A 516 16.17 21.07 -2.42
CA ILE A 516 15.01 20.61 -1.64
C ILE A 516 15.21 20.94 -0.17
N VAL A 517 14.17 20.76 0.61
CA VAL A 517 14.18 20.98 2.07
C VAL A 517 13.70 19.74 2.79
N THR A 518 14.41 19.33 3.84
CA THR A 518 14.03 18.24 4.75
C THR A 518 13.58 18.81 6.08
N ILE A 519 12.42 18.37 6.56
CA ILE A 519 11.84 18.72 7.85
C ILE A 519 11.64 17.48 8.71
N GLU A 520 11.89 17.59 10.02
CA GLU A 520 11.82 16.47 10.97
C GLU A 520 10.39 15.96 11.22
N SER A 521 9.38 16.77 10.90
CA SER A 521 7.98 16.41 11.04
C SER A 521 7.14 17.10 9.97
N ALA A 522 6.23 16.36 9.36
CA ALA A 522 5.24 16.94 8.45
C ALA A 522 4.21 17.82 9.16
N LEU A 523 4.10 17.73 10.49
CA LEU A 523 3.27 18.65 11.29
C LEU A 523 4.10 19.83 11.76
N LEU A 524 3.76 21.03 11.31
CA LEU A 524 4.45 22.25 11.65
C LEU A 524 3.57 23.20 12.45
N GLU A 525 4.19 23.92 13.36
CA GLU A 525 3.62 25.11 13.97
C GLU A 525 3.53 26.24 12.94
N GLU A 526 2.57 27.15 13.10
CA GLU A 526 2.24 28.20 12.13
C GLU A 526 3.46 29.05 11.74
N GLY A 527 4.29 29.45 12.71
CA GLY A 527 5.47 30.23 12.42
C GLY A 527 6.53 29.48 11.61
N ALA A 528 6.75 28.19 11.93
CA ALA A 528 7.66 27.33 11.16
C ALA A 528 7.14 27.07 9.74
N PHE A 529 5.83 26.94 9.58
CA PHE A 529 5.19 26.82 8.28
C PHE A 529 5.40 28.07 7.42
N ASP A 530 5.20 29.24 8.00
CA ASP A 530 5.44 30.49 7.27
C ASP A 530 6.92 30.69 6.92
N ALA A 531 7.83 30.36 7.84
CA ALA A 531 9.27 30.42 7.58
C ALA A 531 9.68 29.45 6.44
N LEU A 532 9.13 28.24 6.40
CA LEU A 532 9.36 27.29 5.33
C LEU A 532 8.84 27.82 3.98
N ALA A 533 7.71 28.49 3.97
CA ALA A 533 7.16 29.10 2.76
C ALA A 533 8.01 30.26 2.19
N TYR A 534 8.87 30.85 3.00
CA TYR A 534 9.84 31.87 2.58
C TYR A 534 11.26 31.32 2.35
N ASP A 535 11.46 30.00 2.49
CA ASP A 535 12.76 29.40 2.25
C ASP A 535 13.19 29.58 0.80
N THR A 536 14.34 30.17 0.57
CA THR A 536 14.84 30.53 -0.77
C THR A 536 15.20 29.33 -1.65
N ARG A 537 15.28 28.13 -1.07
CA ARG A 537 15.45 26.86 -1.80
C ARG A 537 14.18 26.40 -2.50
N LEU A 538 13.02 26.96 -2.11
CA LEU A 538 11.72 26.60 -2.64
C LEU A 538 11.17 27.73 -3.53
N ILE A 539 10.61 27.37 -4.67
CA ILE A 539 9.81 28.31 -5.48
C ILE A 539 8.38 28.15 -5.02
N THR A 540 7.98 29.02 -4.09
CA THR A 540 6.70 28.92 -3.40
C THR A 540 5.60 29.66 -4.16
N HIS A 541 4.45 28.99 -4.32
CA HIS A 541 3.20 29.63 -4.74
C HIS A 541 2.11 29.41 -3.70
N ARG A 542 1.48 30.51 -3.23
CA ARG A 542 0.39 30.48 -2.26
C ARG A 542 -0.96 30.48 -2.97
N ILE A 543 -1.82 29.56 -2.60
CA ILE A 543 -3.19 29.40 -3.09
C ILE A 543 -4.14 29.68 -1.93
N ALA A 544 -4.90 30.75 -2.03
CA ALA A 544 -5.90 31.09 -1.03
C ALA A 544 -7.09 30.13 -1.10
N LEU A 545 -7.42 29.50 0.01
CA LEU A 545 -8.56 28.59 0.13
C LEU A 545 -9.84 29.34 0.51
N ASP A 546 -10.33 30.18 -0.40
CA ASP A 546 -11.59 30.93 -0.24
C ASP A 546 -12.52 30.65 -1.43
N CYS A 547 -13.75 30.24 -1.17
CA CYS A 547 -14.77 30.01 -2.20
C CYS A 547 -15.12 31.29 -2.98
N GLY A 548 -14.97 32.46 -2.37
CA GLY A 548 -15.35 33.72 -2.99
C GLY A 548 -16.85 33.75 -3.38
N LYS A 549 -17.10 34.23 -4.62
CA LYS A 549 -18.47 34.31 -5.18
C LYS A 549 -18.79 33.19 -6.19
N ILE A 550 -17.78 32.40 -6.58
CA ILE A 550 -17.94 31.43 -7.66
C ILE A 550 -18.48 30.06 -7.22
N GLY A 551 -18.47 29.80 -5.90
CA GLY A 551 -18.93 28.55 -5.32
C GLY A 551 -17.85 27.47 -5.21
N LEU A 552 -18.10 26.48 -4.35
CA LEU A 552 -17.11 25.47 -3.96
C LEU A 552 -16.66 24.62 -5.15
N ARG A 553 -17.60 24.10 -5.95
CA ARG A 553 -17.28 23.25 -7.14
C ARG A 553 -16.35 23.95 -8.11
N ALA A 554 -16.69 25.19 -8.49
CA ALA A 554 -15.89 25.94 -9.45
C ALA A 554 -14.52 26.32 -8.85
N ARG A 555 -14.48 26.66 -7.55
CA ARG A 555 -13.23 27.03 -6.90
C ARG A 555 -12.25 25.86 -6.78
N ILE A 556 -12.71 24.65 -6.49
CA ILE A 556 -11.86 23.44 -6.51
C ILE A 556 -11.23 23.23 -7.90
N ALA A 557 -12.02 23.37 -8.97
CA ALA A 557 -11.52 23.26 -10.33
C ALA A 557 -10.48 24.32 -10.68
N GLU A 558 -10.71 25.58 -10.27
CA GLU A 558 -9.75 26.69 -10.44
C GLU A 558 -8.45 26.46 -9.67
N ILE A 559 -8.54 26.03 -8.40
CA ILE A 559 -7.38 25.72 -7.56
C ILE A 559 -6.49 24.64 -8.23
N ALA A 560 -7.11 23.57 -8.73
CA ALA A 560 -6.37 22.51 -9.41
C ALA A 560 -5.72 23.00 -10.72
N ALA A 561 -6.41 23.86 -11.49
CA ALA A 561 -5.86 24.45 -12.72
C ALA A 561 -4.75 25.48 -12.42
N GLU A 562 -4.90 26.28 -11.37
CA GLU A 562 -3.88 27.20 -10.89
C GLU A 562 -2.60 26.47 -10.49
N ALA A 563 -2.73 25.36 -9.73
CA ALA A 563 -1.60 24.54 -9.33
C ALA A 563 -0.88 23.93 -10.54
N GLU A 564 -1.61 23.38 -11.53
CA GLU A 564 -1.02 22.85 -12.77
C GLU A 564 -0.19 23.93 -13.50
N ARG A 565 -0.75 25.11 -13.66
CA ARG A 565 -0.08 26.23 -14.35
C ARG A 565 1.18 26.65 -13.60
N MET A 566 1.09 26.84 -12.28
CA MET A 566 2.21 27.32 -11.48
C MET A 566 3.35 26.32 -11.39
N VAL A 567 3.04 25.03 -11.29
CA VAL A 567 4.07 23.98 -11.33
C VAL A 567 4.69 23.89 -12.72
N GLY A 568 3.91 24.05 -13.79
CA GLY A 568 4.42 24.15 -15.15
C GLY A 568 5.33 25.37 -15.38
N GLU A 569 5.16 26.44 -14.61
CA GLU A 569 6.00 27.64 -14.58
C GLU A 569 7.20 27.52 -13.62
N GLY A 570 7.34 26.38 -12.91
CA GLY A 570 8.49 26.08 -12.06
C GLY A 570 8.26 26.17 -10.56
N ALA A 571 7.02 26.36 -10.07
CA ALA A 571 6.74 26.30 -8.64
C ALA A 571 7.04 24.91 -8.11
N SER A 572 7.82 24.83 -7.02
CA SER A 572 8.20 23.57 -6.36
C SER A 572 7.51 23.37 -5.02
N TYR A 573 6.81 24.37 -4.52
CA TYR A 573 6.11 24.32 -3.25
C TYR A 573 4.79 25.07 -3.33
N LEU A 574 3.68 24.34 -3.20
CA LEU A 574 2.33 24.88 -3.22
C LEU A 574 1.80 24.99 -1.80
N VAL A 575 1.45 26.19 -1.38
CA VAL A 575 0.95 26.49 -0.05
C VAL A 575 -0.55 26.77 -0.11
N LEU A 576 -1.35 25.86 0.42
CA LEU A 576 -2.80 26.01 0.61
C LEU A 576 -3.06 26.71 1.94
N ASP A 577 -3.74 27.83 1.95
CA ASP A 577 -3.89 28.67 3.13
C ASP A 577 -5.34 29.18 3.28
N ASP A 578 -6.00 28.79 4.37
CA ASP A 578 -7.38 29.21 4.66
C ASP A 578 -7.50 30.25 5.80
N ARG A 579 -6.37 30.68 6.38
CA ARG A 579 -6.37 31.62 7.54
C ARG A 579 -7.13 32.91 7.33
N HIS A 580 -7.22 33.34 6.08
CA HIS A 580 -7.88 34.62 5.71
C HIS A 580 -9.15 34.40 4.88
N ALA A 581 -9.62 33.16 4.79
CA ALA A 581 -10.82 32.85 4.03
C ALA A 581 -12.10 33.39 4.70
N ALA A 582 -12.92 34.07 3.92
CA ALA A 582 -14.26 34.42 4.35
C ALA A 582 -15.20 33.21 4.33
N LEU A 583 -15.07 32.36 3.30
CA LEU A 583 -15.77 31.08 3.18
C LEU A 583 -14.73 30.00 2.82
N PRO A 584 -14.18 29.30 3.83
CA PRO A 584 -13.03 28.42 3.61
C PRO A 584 -13.35 27.24 2.71
N VAL A 585 -12.50 27.01 1.69
CA VAL A 585 -12.51 25.77 0.90
C VAL A 585 -11.91 24.66 1.76
N PRO A 586 -12.57 23.51 1.93
CA PRO A 586 -11.97 22.40 2.66
C PRO A 586 -10.62 21.99 2.06
N ALA A 587 -9.54 22.14 2.82
CA ALA A 587 -8.18 21.93 2.33
C ALA A 587 -7.94 20.48 1.85
N VAL A 588 -8.63 19.51 2.44
CA VAL A 588 -8.56 18.10 2.03
C VAL A 588 -9.07 17.89 0.60
N LEU A 589 -10.12 18.58 0.18
CA LEU A 589 -10.63 18.54 -1.19
C LEU A 589 -9.66 19.22 -2.16
N ALA A 590 -9.15 20.41 -1.78
CA ALA A 590 -8.17 21.15 -2.58
C ALA A 590 -6.88 20.35 -2.77
N ALA A 591 -6.32 19.78 -1.71
CA ALA A 591 -5.12 18.95 -1.77
C ALA A 591 -5.31 17.72 -2.67
N GLY A 592 -6.45 17.02 -2.53
CA GLY A 592 -6.79 15.86 -3.36
C GLY A 592 -6.93 16.22 -4.85
N ALA A 593 -7.66 17.29 -5.16
CA ALA A 593 -7.84 17.75 -6.53
C ALA A 593 -6.51 18.18 -7.19
N ILE A 594 -5.65 18.88 -6.46
CA ILE A 594 -4.30 19.26 -6.94
C ILE A 594 -3.45 18.01 -7.14
N HIS A 595 -3.39 17.11 -6.14
CA HIS A 595 -2.63 15.87 -6.22
C HIS A 595 -3.02 15.07 -7.46
N GLN A 596 -4.32 14.89 -7.69
CA GLN A 596 -4.83 14.16 -8.86
C GLN A 596 -4.47 14.88 -10.17
N ARG A 597 -4.70 16.18 -10.25
CA ARG A 597 -4.43 16.98 -11.46
C ARG A 597 -2.96 16.92 -11.85
N LEU A 598 -2.06 17.13 -10.89
CA LEU A 598 -0.62 17.06 -11.12
C LEU A 598 -0.15 15.63 -11.48
N THR A 599 -0.78 14.61 -10.88
CA THR A 599 -0.50 13.21 -11.21
C THR A 599 -0.85 12.90 -12.65
N ASP A 600 -2.03 13.26 -13.10
CA ASP A 600 -2.50 13.00 -14.46
C ASP A 600 -1.69 13.75 -15.53
N LYS A 601 -1.08 14.89 -15.15
CA LYS A 601 -0.21 15.69 -16.02
C LYS A 601 1.27 15.30 -15.94
N GLY A 602 1.65 14.34 -15.08
CA GLY A 602 3.04 13.97 -14.85
C GLY A 602 3.86 15.05 -14.15
N LEU A 603 3.21 15.98 -13.45
CA LEU A 603 3.84 17.13 -12.79
C LEU A 603 4.02 16.92 -11.28
N ARG A 604 3.37 15.90 -10.70
CA ARG A 604 3.32 15.73 -9.23
C ARG A 604 4.69 15.60 -8.56
N MET A 605 5.67 15.08 -9.28
CA MET A 605 7.06 14.95 -8.81
C MET A 605 7.77 16.29 -8.63
N GLN A 606 7.30 17.34 -9.32
CA GLN A 606 7.97 18.63 -9.40
C GLN A 606 7.59 19.57 -8.26
N ALA A 607 6.54 19.24 -7.50
CA ALA A 607 6.09 20.10 -6.42
C ALA A 607 5.56 19.33 -5.22
N SER A 608 5.80 19.88 -4.03
CA SER A 608 5.20 19.48 -2.77
C SER A 608 3.99 20.36 -2.45
N ILE A 609 3.02 19.79 -1.72
CA ILE A 609 1.79 20.46 -1.28
C ILE A 609 1.86 20.64 0.24
N ALA A 610 1.59 21.84 0.71
CA ALA A 610 1.47 22.16 2.13
C ALA A 610 0.09 22.74 2.42
N ALA A 611 -0.53 22.32 3.52
CA ALA A 611 -1.85 22.77 3.93
C ALA A 611 -1.80 23.44 5.30
N CYS A 612 -2.14 24.72 5.35
CA CYS A 612 -2.47 25.46 6.55
C CYS A 612 -4.00 25.43 6.68
N ASP A 613 -4.51 24.51 7.51
CA ASP A 613 -5.93 24.15 7.56
C ASP A 613 -6.52 24.43 8.94
N GLY A 614 -7.57 25.25 8.97
CA GLY A 614 -8.30 25.55 10.19
C GLY A 614 -9.25 24.44 10.63
N ALA A 615 -9.65 23.53 9.74
CA ALA A 615 -10.59 22.45 10.06
C ALA A 615 -9.89 21.23 10.69
N ALA A 616 -8.61 21.00 10.43
CA ALA A 616 -7.84 19.92 11.04
C ALA A 616 -7.69 20.15 12.55
N ARG A 617 -8.12 19.20 13.36
CA ARG A 617 -8.18 19.34 14.82
C ARG A 617 -7.64 18.16 15.60
N ASP A 618 -7.45 17.03 14.93
CA ASP A 618 -6.99 15.76 15.49
C ASP A 618 -6.08 15.01 14.51
N ALA A 619 -5.59 13.85 14.92
CA ALA A 619 -4.73 13.01 14.09
C ALA A 619 -5.46 12.52 12.82
N HIS A 620 -6.78 12.30 12.89
CA HIS A 620 -7.56 11.85 11.72
C HIS A 620 -7.62 12.95 10.65
N GLY A 621 -7.91 14.20 11.01
CA GLY A 621 -7.92 15.32 10.07
C GLY A 621 -6.58 15.57 9.42
N CYS A 622 -5.47 15.49 10.19
CA CYS A 622 -4.11 15.59 9.66
C CYS A 622 -3.78 14.41 8.71
N ALA A 623 -4.16 13.20 9.09
CA ALA A 623 -3.96 12.00 8.26
C ALA A 623 -4.73 12.09 6.94
N ALA A 624 -5.97 12.58 6.96
CA ALA A 624 -6.78 12.79 5.76
C ALA A 624 -6.11 13.75 4.77
N LEU A 625 -5.56 14.87 5.25
CA LEU A 625 -4.83 15.83 4.44
C LEU A 625 -3.57 15.22 3.82
N ILE A 626 -2.79 14.45 4.59
CA ILE A 626 -1.59 13.78 4.09
C ILE A 626 -1.97 12.73 3.05
N ALA A 627 -2.95 11.89 3.34
CA ALA A 627 -3.41 10.87 2.41
C ALA A 627 -4.09 11.44 1.15
N ALA A 628 -4.62 12.66 1.21
CA ALA A 628 -5.08 13.41 0.05
C ALA A 628 -3.94 13.99 -0.80
N GLY A 629 -2.72 14.06 -0.27
CA GLY A 629 -1.53 14.49 -1.02
C GLY A 629 -0.71 15.60 -0.39
N ALA A 630 -1.08 16.11 0.80
CA ALA A 630 -0.28 17.10 1.50
C ALA A 630 1.02 16.49 2.04
N ASN A 631 2.15 17.14 1.77
CA ASN A 631 3.46 16.78 2.32
C ASN A 631 3.68 17.41 3.71
N VAL A 632 3.02 18.53 3.97
CA VAL A 632 3.12 19.33 5.22
C VAL A 632 1.74 19.76 5.62
N VAL A 633 1.45 19.70 6.93
CA VAL A 633 0.16 20.11 7.51
C VAL A 633 0.40 21.00 8.72
N THR A 634 -0.35 22.11 8.78
CA THR A 634 -0.40 22.99 9.93
C THR A 634 -1.85 23.15 10.38
N PRO A 635 -2.27 22.49 11.47
CA PRO A 635 -3.60 22.63 12.05
C PRO A 635 -3.68 23.93 12.86
N TRP A 636 -3.59 25.09 12.16
CA TRP A 636 -3.31 26.39 12.77
C TRP A 636 -4.34 26.80 13.82
N LEU A 637 -5.62 26.54 13.56
CA LEU A 637 -6.70 27.02 14.43
C LEU A 637 -6.79 26.21 15.73
N ALA A 638 -6.66 24.89 15.64
CA ALA A 638 -6.59 24.03 16.81
C ALA A 638 -5.31 24.28 17.62
N ALA A 639 -4.18 24.51 16.96
CA ALA A 639 -2.92 24.88 17.62
C ALA A 639 -3.03 26.23 18.37
N ARG A 640 -3.71 27.20 17.77
CA ARG A 640 -4.01 28.48 18.47
C ARG A 640 -4.95 28.29 19.67
N ALA A 641 -5.95 27.42 19.54
CA ALA A 641 -6.85 27.10 20.65
C ALA A 641 -6.08 26.39 21.79
N ALA A 642 -5.23 25.41 21.45
CA ALA A 642 -4.36 24.75 22.41
C ALA A 642 -3.41 25.74 23.12
N THR A 643 -2.79 26.67 22.35
CA THR A 643 -1.93 27.71 22.92
C THR A 643 -2.69 28.64 23.87
N ALA A 644 -3.94 29.00 23.55
CA ALA A 644 -4.79 29.82 24.43
C ALA A 644 -5.13 29.09 25.74
N GLU A 645 -5.20 27.78 25.76
CA GLU A 645 -5.50 26.96 26.93
C GLU A 645 -4.26 26.64 27.78
N SER A 646 -3.17 26.16 27.15
CA SER A 646 -1.98 25.64 27.84
C SER A 646 -0.73 26.54 27.74
N GLY A 647 -0.78 27.60 26.95
CA GLY A 647 0.35 28.53 26.73
C GLY A 647 1.31 28.11 25.63
N SER A 648 1.18 26.89 25.04
CA SER A 648 2.03 26.37 23.97
C SER A 648 1.29 25.39 23.07
N ALA A 649 1.57 25.39 21.76
CA ALA A 649 1.06 24.39 20.84
C ALA A 649 1.91 23.10 20.80
N THR A 650 3.10 23.10 21.39
CA THR A 650 4.04 21.98 21.29
C THR A 650 3.46 20.65 21.80
N PRO A 651 2.85 20.57 23.01
CA PRO A 651 2.27 19.30 23.48
C PRO A 651 1.14 18.78 22.57
N TYR A 652 0.32 19.69 22.03
CA TYR A 652 -0.71 19.36 21.07
C TYR A 652 -0.14 18.75 19.79
N LEU A 653 0.90 19.36 19.20
CA LEU A 653 1.53 18.84 17.99
C LEU A 653 2.25 17.50 18.24
N ASP A 654 2.87 17.33 19.41
CA ASP A 654 3.50 16.06 19.77
C ASP A 654 2.48 14.93 19.94
N ALA A 655 1.33 15.23 20.55
CA ALA A 655 0.23 14.26 20.65
C ALA A 655 -0.34 13.89 19.26
N LEU A 656 -0.45 14.86 18.34
CA LEU A 656 -0.84 14.57 16.95
C LEU A 656 0.17 13.69 16.22
N ARG A 657 1.47 13.93 16.42
CA ARG A 657 2.53 13.05 15.86
C ARG A 657 2.40 11.63 16.37
N ALA A 658 2.21 11.45 17.66
CA ALA A 658 1.95 10.14 18.26
C ALA A 658 0.68 9.48 17.71
N GLY A 659 -0.38 10.25 17.48
CA GLY A 659 -1.60 9.80 16.84
C GLY A 659 -1.37 9.32 15.39
N LEU A 660 -0.59 10.06 14.60
CA LEU A 660 -0.21 9.65 13.23
C LEU A 660 0.61 8.36 13.23
N VAL A 661 1.57 8.20 14.16
CA VAL A 661 2.33 6.94 14.30
C VAL A 661 1.40 5.76 14.56
N LYS A 662 0.39 5.91 15.43
CA LYS A 662 -0.62 4.87 15.67
C LYS A 662 -1.43 4.54 14.42
N ILE A 663 -1.79 5.54 13.61
CA ILE A 663 -2.48 5.34 12.35
C ILE A 663 -1.59 4.55 11.38
N LEU A 664 -0.33 4.95 11.20
CA LEU A 664 0.62 4.24 10.34
C LEU A 664 0.80 2.79 10.80
N ALA A 665 0.97 2.56 12.11
CA ALA A 665 1.11 1.22 12.67
C ALA A 665 -0.09 0.31 12.36
N LYS A 666 -1.32 0.84 12.46
CA LYS A 666 -2.55 0.11 12.11
C LYS A 666 -2.69 -0.14 10.61
N LEU A 667 -2.07 0.68 9.78
CA LEU A 667 -2.02 0.50 8.34
C LEU A 667 -0.90 -0.45 7.89
N GLY A 668 -0.01 -0.86 8.79
CA GLY A 668 1.13 -1.70 8.45
C GLY A 668 2.28 -0.97 7.75
N ILE A 669 2.31 0.36 7.78
CA ILE A 669 3.30 1.21 7.12
C ILE A 669 4.18 1.94 8.14
N CYS A 670 5.40 2.26 7.75
CA CYS A 670 6.42 2.80 8.66
C CYS A 670 6.92 4.21 8.29
N THR A 671 6.60 4.70 7.10
CA THR A 671 7.09 6.01 6.65
C THR A 671 5.93 6.94 6.34
N LEU A 672 5.95 8.17 6.84
CA LEU A 672 4.92 9.15 6.53
C LEU A 672 4.89 9.49 5.03
N ARG A 673 6.04 9.43 4.37
CA ARG A 673 6.15 9.66 2.92
C ARG A 673 5.31 8.70 2.09
N SER A 674 5.23 7.45 2.49
CA SER A 674 4.42 6.44 1.79
C SER A 674 2.91 6.70 1.95
N TYR A 675 2.54 7.46 2.98
CA TYR A 675 1.16 7.85 3.25
C TYR A 675 0.70 9.05 2.42
N VAL A 676 1.64 9.87 1.88
CA VAL A 676 1.32 11.04 1.05
C VAL A 676 0.63 10.60 -0.25
N GLY A 677 -0.64 10.98 -0.40
CA GLY A 677 -1.45 10.60 -1.56
C GLY A 677 -1.88 9.12 -1.59
N ALA A 678 -1.73 8.40 -0.48
CA ALA A 678 -2.12 6.98 -0.39
C ALA A 678 -3.64 6.76 -0.49
N GLN A 679 -4.46 7.76 -0.19
CA GLN A 679 -5.93 7.71 -0.26
C GLN A 679 -6.54 6.49 0.46
N THR A 680 -5.97 6.12 1.60
CA THR A 680 -6.38 4.95 2.40
C THR A 680 -7.66 5.21 3.19
N PHE A 681 -8.66 5.75 2.52
CA PHE A 681 -9.97 6.09 3.07
C PHE A 681 -11.10 5.52 2.20
N GLU A 682 -12.29 5.48 2.78
CA GLU A 682 -13.56 5.25 2.11
C GLU A 682 -14.44 6.46 2.32
N ALA A 683 -15.17 6.87 1.30
CA ALA A 683 -16.13 7.94 1.41
C ALA A 683 -17.50 7.41 1.91
N LEU A 684 -17.98 7.98 3.00
CA LEU A 684 -19.28 7.67 3.58
C LEU A 684 -20.13 8.94 3.62
N GLY A 685 -21.03 9.07 2.66
CA GLY A 685 -21.92 10.22 2.56
C GLY A 685 -21.50 11.31 1.57
N LEU A 686 -20.37 11.18 0.88
CA LEU A 686 -19.98 12.08 -0.21
C LEU A 686 -20.47 11.56 -1.56
N GLU A 687 -20.93 12.45 -2.42
CA GLU A 687 -21.31 12.10 -3.78
C GLU A 687 -20.09 11.69 -4.62
N ARG A 688 -20.38 10.87 -5.62
CA ARG A 688 -19.36 10.35 -6.54
C ARG A 688 -18.58 11.46 -7.25
N GLU A 689 -19.23 12.56 -7.60
CA GLU A 689 -18.60 13.71 -8.26
C GLU A 689 -17.44 14.27 -7.43
N ILE A 690 -17.62 14.43 -6.12
CA ILE A 690 -16.55 14.89 -5.21
C ILE A 690 -15.40 13.91 -5.19
N VAL A 691 -15.73 12.61 -5.06
CA VAL A 691 -14.71 11.55 -4.97
C VAL A 691 -13.94 11.42 -6.27
N GLU A 692 -14.60 11.42 -7.43
CA GLU A 692 -13.93 11.36 -8.73
C GLU A 692 -13.06 12.59 -9.01
N THR A 693 -13.45 13.76 -8.48
CA THR A 693 -12.69 14.99 -8.64
C THR A 693 -11.46 15.06 -7.72
N CYS A 694 -11.63 14.66 -6.46
CA CYS A 694 -10.61 14.88 -5.44
C CYS A 694 -9.85 13.60 -5.04
N PHE A 695 -10.50 12.43 -5.11
CA PHE A 695 -9.98 11.15 -4.61
C PHE A 695 -10.30 9.98 -5.54
N PRO A 696 -9.96 10.04 -6.82
CA PRO A 696 -10.39 9.04 -7.80
C PRO A 696 -9.90 7.64 -7.43
N GLY A 697 -10.84 6.68 -7.47
CA GLY A 697 -10.59 5.29 -7.07
C GLY A 697 -10.88 4.98 -5.60
N MET A 698 -11.21 5.97 -4.78
CA MET A 698 -11.71 5.76 -3.42
C MET A 698 -13.11 5.12 -3.47
N ALA A 699 -13.36 4.16 -2.57
CA ALA A 699 -14.69 3.53 -2.46
C ALA A 699 -15.73 4.53 -1.93
N VAL A 700 -16.92 4.49 -2.51
CA VAL A 700 -18.08 5.32 -2.10
C VAL A 700 -19.21 4.38 -1.70
N HIS A 701 -19.61 4.44 -0.44
CA HIS A 701 -20.67 3.54 0.07
C HIS A 701 -22.05 4.18 0.04
N VAL A 702 -22.19 5.40 0.57
CA VAL A 702 -23.45 6.14 0.58
C VAL A 702 -23.21 7.48 -0.07
N GLN A 703 -24.08 7.88 -0.98
CA GLN A 703 -24.04 9.18 -1.64
C GLN A 703 -25.15 10.06 -1.05
N SER A 704 -24.78 11.20 -0.48
CA SER A 704 -25.71 12.10 0.21
C SER A 704 -25.40 13.58 0.00
N LEU A 705 -24.12 13.97 0.08
CA LEU A 705 -23.71 15.36 0.01
C LEU A 705 -22.84 15.60 -1.21
N GLY A 706 -23.28 16.51 -2.07
CA GLY A 706 -22.53 17.05 -3.19
C GLY A 706 -21.81 18.34 -2.81
N PHE A 707 -21.21 18.99 -3.80
CA PHE A 707 -20.53 20.28 -3.62
C PHE A 707 -21.48 21.38 -3.11
N ASP A 708 -22.74 21.34 -3.57
CA ASP A 708 -23.74 22.37 -3.24
C ASP A 708 -24.16 22.27 -1.77
N GLU A 709 -24.39 21.07 -1.26
CA GLU A 709 -24.73 20.81 0.14
C GLU A 709 -23.55 21.11 1.08
N LEU A 710 -22.32 20.81 0.66
CA LEU A 710 -21.13 21.18 1.42
C LEU A 710 -20.98 22.70 1.50
N GLU A 711 -21.23 23.43 0.40
CA GLU A 711 -21.20 24.89 0.39
C GLU A 711 -22.28 25.49 1.28
N GLU A 712 -23.48 24.94 1.28
CA GLU A 712 -24.55 25.35 2.20
C GLU A 712 -24.11 25.20 3.66
N ASP A 713 -23.47 24.07 4.01
CA ASP A 713 -22.97 23.82 5.36
C ASP A 713 -21.89 24.84 5.76
N LEU A 714 -20.94 25.16 4.85
CA LEU A 714 -19.92 26.19 5.06
C LEU A 714 -20.56 27.59 5.29
N ARG A 715 -21.55 27.94 4.48
CA ARG A 715 -22.28 29.22 4.61
C ARG A 715 -23.06 29.30 5.93
N ALA A 716 -23.63 28.17 6.38
CA ALA A 716 -24.32 28.11 7.65
C ALA A 716 -23.37 28.32 8.83
N TRP A 717 -22.16 27.74 8.78
CA TRP A 717 -21.13 27.98 9.79
C TRP A 717 -20.63 29.43 9.78
N ASP A 718 -20.38 30.02 8.61
CA ASP A 718 -20.00 31.46 8.53
C ASP A 718 -21.09 32.38 9.08
N ALA A 719 -22.35 32.10 8.78
CA ALA A 719 -23.47 32.86 9.33
C ALA A 719 -23.51 32.78 10.87
N LEU A 720 -23.32 31.57 11.43
CA LEU A 720 -23.24 31.40 12.89
C LEU A 720 -22.05 32.13 13.50
N ALA A 721 -20.91 32.17 12.82
CA ALA A 721 -19.68 32.77 13.29
C ALA A 721 -19.77 34.29 13.45
N ARG A 722 -20.61 34.99 12.65
CA ARG A 722 -20.73 36.44 12.65
C ARG A 722 -21.23 36.99 13.97
N ASP A 723 -22.18 36.29 14.61
CA ASP A 723 -22.82 36.72 15.83
C ASP A 723 -22.47 35.83 17.04
N ALA A 724 -21.48 34.95 16.90
CA ALA A 724 -21.13 33.99 17.92
C ALA A 724 -20.58 34.62 19.18
N THR A 725 -21.32 34.54 20.28
CA THR A 725 -20.87 34.94 21.62
C THR A 725 -20.23 33.76 22.37
N GLU A 726 -20.57 32.55 22.02
CA GLU A 726 -20.04 31.29 22.56
C GLU A 726 -19.96 30.24 21.47
N LEU A 727 -19.22 29.14 21.74
CA LEU A 727 -19.16 28.01 20.83
C LEU A 727 -20.44 27.17 20.87
N PRO A 728 -20.92 26.67 19.71
CA PRO A 728 -22.03 25.74 19.66
C PRO A 728 -21.73 24.51 20.51
N GLN A 729 -22.76 23.93 21.10
CA GLN A 729 -22.65 22.67 21.81
C GLN A 729 -23.60 21.66 21.19
N ARG A 730 -23.04 20.68 20.51
CA ARG A 730 -23.80 19.69 19.72
C ARG A 730 -24.03 18.37 20.44
N GLY A 731 -23.32 18.11 21.52
CA GLY A 731 -23.42 16.85 22.24
C GLY A 731 -22.79 15.67 21.47
N LEU A 732 -21.67 15.87 20.78
CA LEU A 732 -21.01 14.84 19.97
C LEU A 732 -20.54 13.64 20.80
N PHE A 733 -19.96 13.89 21.98
CA PHE A 733 -19.41 12.83 22.85
C PHE A 733 -20.28 12.52 24.07
N ARG A 734 -21.31 13.32 24.31
CA ARG A 734 -22.25 13.11 25.41
C ARG A 734 -23.63 13.49 24.96
N TYR A 735 -24.60 12.60 25.17
CA TYR A 735 -26.01 12.89 24.86
C TYR A 735 -26.50 14.24 25.40
N ARG A 736 -27.11 14.98 24.53
CA ARG A 736 -27.87 16.21 24.84
C ARG A 736 -29.26 16.10 24.20
N ARG A 737 -30.26 16.61 24.89
CA ARG A 737 -31.67 16.53 24.43
C ARG A 737 -31.89 17.18 23.06
N ASP A 738 -31.18 18.27 22.76
CA ASP A 738 -31.31 19.04 21.52
C ASP A 738 -30.00 18.98 20.69
N GLY A 739 -29.20 17.94 20.91
CA GLY A 739 -27.94 17.72 20.23
C GLY A 739 -27.99 16.63 19.15
N VAL A 740 -26.83 16.17 18.77
CA VAL A 740 -26.66 15.03 17.85
C VAL A 740 -27.34 13.79 18.43
N ARG A 741 -27.96 13.00 17.56
CA ARG A 741 -28.62 11.75 17.97
C ARG A 741 -27.58 10.70 18.33
N HIS A 742 -27.91 9.91 19.37
CA HIS A 742 -27.10 8.80 19.84
C HIS A 742 -27.85 7.48 19.79
N SER A 743 -27.11 6.39 19.51
CA SER A 743 -27.71 5.04 19.51
C SER A 743 -28.25 4.65 20.88
N PHE A 744 -27.60 5.11 21.93
CA PHE A 744 -27.93 4.80 23.33
C PHE A 744 -28.27 6.07 24.12
N ASP A 745 -29.46 6.65 23.84
CA ASP A 745 -29.95 7.78 24.62
C ASP A 745 -30.45 7.32 26.02
N PRO A 746 -30.60 8.22 26.98
CA PRO A 746 -31.03 7.85 28.33
C PRO A 746 -32.40 7.17 28.45
N PRO A 747 -33.42 7.50 27.67
CA PRO A 747 -34.69 6.75 27.64
C PRO A 747 -34.48 5.28 27.20
N LEU A 748 -33.73 5.07 26.15
CA LEU A 748 -33.44 3.73 25.61
C LEU A 748 -32.63 2.90 26.61
N LEU A 749 -31.58 3.47 27.20
CA LEU A 749 -30.76 2.81 28.24
C LEU A 749 -31.59 2.43 29.47
N LYS A 750 -32.54 3.28 29.86
CA LYS A 750 -33.46 2.99 30.97
C LYS A 750 -34.32 1.74 30.68
N ASN A 751 -34.88 1.66 29.47
CA ASN A 751 -35.71 0.51 29.06
C ASN A 751 -34.87 -0.73 28.89
N LEU A 752 -33.70 -0.63 28.29
CA LEU A 752 -32.72 -1.73 28.15
C LEU A 752 -32.35 -2.32 29.52
N ARG A 753 -32.03 -1.44 30.49
CA ARG A 753 -31.69 -1.85 31.84
C ARG A 753 -32.86 -2.56 32.54
N LYS A 754 -34.09 -2.05 32.40
CA LYS A 754 -35.26 -2.72 32.96
C LYS A 754 -35.48 -4.10 32.33
N THR A 755 -35.37 -4.18 31.02
CA THR A 755 -35.49 -5.43 30.25
C THR A 755 -34.51 -6.48 30.80
N ILE A 756 -33.23 -6.10 30.90
CA ILE A 756 -32.16 -7.05 31.26
C ILE A 756 -32.20 -7.39 32.75
N VAL A 757 -32.20 -6.38 33.64
CA VAL A 757 -32.04 -6.56 35.08
C VAL A 757 -33.34 -7.04 35.75
N ALA A 758 -34.46 -6.37 35.40
CA ALA A 758 -35.75 -6.70 35.99
C ALA A 758 -36.52 -7.78 35.19
N ARG A 759 -36.03 -8.22 34.02
CA ARG A 759 -36.71 -9.11 33.07
C ARG A 759 -38.14 -8.64 32.75
N ASP A 760 -38.30 -7.35 32.62
CA ASP A 760 -39.57 -6.67 32.40
C ASP A 760 -39.95 -6.75 30.92
N GLU A 761 -40.93 -7.55 30.57
CA GLU A 761 -41.43 -7.79 29.22
C GLU A 761 -42.03 -6.52 28.63
N ALA A 762 -42.73 -5.70 29.42
CA ALA A 762 -43.29 -4.44 28.95
C ALA A 762 -42.18 -3.43 28.61
N ALA A 763 -41.08 -3.45 29.34
CA ALA A 763 -39.88 -2.64 29.02
C ALA A 763 -39.18 -3.13 27.75
N PHE A 764 -39.23 -4.41 27.45
CA PHE A 764 -38.71 -4.97 26.18
C PHE A 764 -39.52 -4.46 25.00
N PHE A 765 -40.85 -4.54 25.02
CA PHE A 765 -41.68 -4.00 23.96
C PHE A 765 -41.52 -2.48 23.80
N ALA A 766 -41.47 -1.75 24.90
CA ALA A 766 -41.22 -0.31 24.86
C ALA A 766 -39.83 0.04 24.29
N LEU A 767 -38.82 -0.82 24.50
CA LEU A 767 -37.49 -0.69 23.91
C LEU A 767 -37.56 -0.93 22.40
N SER A 768 -38.26 -1.99 21.95
CA SER A 768 -38.43 -2.32 20.54
C SER A 768 -39.16 -1.22 19.79
N ASP A 769 -40.30 -0.75 20.33
CA ASP A 769 -41.07 0.35 19.75
C ASP A 769 -40.25 1.64 19.64
N ALA A 770 -39.44 1.94 20.65
CA ALA A 770 -38.55 3.12 20.64
C ALA A 770 -37.44 3.01 19.59
N LEU A 771 -36.87 1.82 19.39
CA LEU A 771 -35.86 1.56 18.37
C LEU A 771 -36.42 1.68 16.96
N GLU A 772 -37.64 1.22 16.73
CA GLU A 772 -38.32 1.31 15.43
C GLU A 772 -38.79 2.75 15.11
N ALA A 773 -39.25 3.49 16.12
CA ALA A 773 -39.78 4.83 15.93
C ALA A 773 -38.72 5.92 15.82
N ARG A 774 -37.48 5.65 16.20
CA ARG A 774 -36.40 6.65 16.20
C ARG A 774 -35.96 6.97 14.76
N PRO A 775 -35.51 8.23 14.49
CA PRO A 775 -34.85 8.54 13.24
C PRO A 775 -33.57 7.70 13.05
N ALA A 776 -33.19 7.47 11.79
CA ALA A 776 -31.98 6.70 11.45
C ALA A 776 -30.72 7.28 12.11
N ILE A 777 -29.89 6.43 12.64
CA ILE A 777 -28.60 6.74 13.29
C ILE A 777 -27.46 5.98 12.59
N ASN A 778 -27.73 4.72 12.20
CA ASN A 778 -26.81 3.82 11.56
C ASN A 778 -27.29 3.43 10.17
N LEU A 779 -26.41 2.86 9.34
CA LEU A 779 -26.78 2.38 7.99
C LEU A 779 -27.90 1.35 8.01
N ARG A 780 -27.91 0.44 8.99
CA ARG A 780 -28.98 -0.57 9.14
C ARG A 780 -30.36 0.05 9.37
N ASP A 781 -30.45 1.25 9.93
CA ASP A 781 -31.73 1.94 10.16
C ASP A 781 -32.32 2.49 8.85
N LEU A 782 -31.54 2.49 7.75
CA LEU A 782 -31.94 2.93 6.40
C LEU A 782 -32.41 1.80 5.49
N VAL A 783 -32.39 0.55 5.96
CA VAL A 783 -32.72 -0.62 5.15
C VAL A 783 -33.81 -1.43 5.83
N GLU A 784 -34.65 -2.06 5.00
CA GLU A 784 -35.73 -2.98 5.45
C GLU A 784 -35.53 -4.35 4.82
N PRO A 785 -35.80 -5.45 5.54
CA PRO A 785 -35.88 -6.77 4.93
C PRO A 785 -37.00 -6.81 3.90
N VAL A 786 -36.69 -7.28 2.69
CA VAL A 786 -37.68 -7.44 1.62
C VAL A 786 -37.90 -8.91 1.36
N ALA A 787 -39.17 -9.34 1.41
CA ALA A 787 -39.50 -10.69 1.00
C ALA A 787 -39.30 -10.85 -0.53
N LEU A 788 -38.54 -11.88 -0.93
CA LEU A 788 -38.23 -12.15 -2.34
C LEU A 788 -39.26 -13.06 -3.03
N GLY A 789 -40.27 -13.53 -2.31
CA GLY A 789 -41.29 -14.43 -2.86
C GLY A 789 -42.45 -14.65 -1.88
N ASP A 790 -43.37 -15.54 -2.28
CA ASP A 790 -44.45 -15.96 -1.41
C ASP A 790 -43.96 -16.75 -0.20
N PRO A 791 -44.67 -16.71 0.94
CA PRO A 791 -44.32 -17.51 2.10
C PRO A 791 -44.29 -19.01 1.77
N ILE A 792 -43.31 -19.73 2.23
CA ILE A 792 -43.22 -21.19 2.15
C ILE A 792 -43.80 -21.83 3.42
N ALA A 793 -44.16 -23.11 3.34
CA ALA A 793 -44.64 -23.83 4.50
C ALA A 793 -43.51 -23.94 5.55
N LEU A 794 -43.87 -23.94 6.83
CA LEU A 794 -42.85 -24.00 7.91
C LEU A 794 -42.01 -25.29 7.83
N ASP A 795 -42.59 -26.39 7.37
CA ASP A 795 -41.87 -27.66 7.18
C ASP A 795 -40.83 -27.62 6.07
N ASP A 796 -40.97 -26.65 5.15
CA ASP A 796 -39.98 -26.41 4.07
C ASP A 796 -38.90 -25.41 4.46
N VAL A 797 -39.01 -24.77 5.64
CA VAL A 797 -37.99 -23.88 6.18
C VAL A 797 -36.88 -24.73 6.76
N GLU A 798 -35.64 -24.33 6.51
CA GLU A 798 -34.46 -24.99 7.07
C GLU A 798 -34.53 -25.05 8.61
N PRO A 799 -34.39 -26.23 9.24
CA PRO A 799 -34.46 -26.35 10.69
C PRO A 799 -33.30 -25.62 11.38
N GLU A 800 -33.54 -25.20 12.63
CA GLU A 800 -32.58 -24.41 13.41
C GLU A 800 -31.23 -25.13 13.55
N GLU A 801 -31.24 -26.47 13.76
CA GLU A 801 -30.01 -27.27 13.90
C GLU A 801 -29.15 -27.22 12.62
N ALA A 802 -29.77 -27.23 11.45
CA ALA A 802 -29.05 -27.11 10.18
C ALA A 802 -28.46 -25.70 9.97
N ILE A 803 -29.16 -24.67 10.44
CA ILE A 803 -28.66 -23.29 10.43
C ILE A 803 -27.49 -23.14 11.39
N LEU A 804 -27.63 -23.62 12.62
CA LEU A 804 -26.58 -23.55 13.65
C LEU A 804 -25.31 -24.29 13.24
N ALA A 805 -25.45 -25.45 12.56
CA ALA A 805 -24.30 -26.21 12.05
C ALA A 805 -23.39 -25.45 11.08
N ARG A 806 -23.87 -24.33 10.49
CA ARG A 806 -23.08 -23.48 9.60
C ARG A 806 -22.36 -22.34 10.30
N PHE A 807 -22.68 -22.06 11.56
CA PHE A 807 -21.96 -21.06 12.32
C PHE A 807 -20.65 -21.65 12.81
N VAL A 808 -19.58 -20.89 12.68
CA VAL A 808 -18.24 -21.27 13.12
C VAL A 808 -17.69 -20.18 14.03
N THR A 809 -16.87 -20.58 14.99
CA THR A 809 -16.06 -19.65 15.76
C THR A 809 -14.71 -19.46 15.05
N ALA A 810 -14.27 -18.22 14.94
CA ALA A 810 -12.94 -17.91 14.43
C ALA A 810 -11.88 -18.52 15.36
N ALA A 811 -10.74 -18.85 14.80
CA ALA A 811 -9.56 -19.18 15.60
C ALA A 811 -9.19 -17.98 16.49
N MET A 812 -8.92 -18.24 17.76
CA MET A 812 -8.59 -17.24 18.76
C MET A 812 -7.24 -17.58 19.38
N SER A 813 -6.33 -16.60 19.47
CA SER A 813 -5.05 -16.82 20.13
C SER A 813 -5.23 -16.70 21.65
N LEU A 814 -4.56 -17.58 22.40
CA LEU A 814 -4.55 -17.54 23.86
C LEU A 814 -3.97 -16.22 24.40
N GLY A 815 -3.13 -15.53 23.62
CA GLY A 815 -2.60 -14.20 23.97
C GLY A 815 -3.65 -13.08 23.90
N ALA A 816 -4.69 -13.24 23.08
CA ALA A 816 -5.80 -12.28 22.95
C ALA A 816 -6.91 -12.50 23.99
N LEU A 817 -7.05 -13.74 24.47
CA LEU A 817 -8.05 -14.16 25.47
C LEU A 817 -7.37 -14.92 26.60
N GLY A 818 -7.85 -14.75 27.81
CA GLY A 818 -7.49 -15.63 28.93
C GLY A 818 -8.01 -17.07 28.72
N PRO A 819 -7.41 -18.07 29.37
CA PRO A 819 -7.82 -19.47 29.22
C PRO A 819 -9.33 -19.70 29.48
N GLU A 820 -9.88 -19.04 30.48
CA GLU A 820 -11.29 -19.19 30.88
C GLU A 820 -12.24 -18.63 29.80
N ALA A 821 -11.91 -17.48 29.22
CA ALA A 821 -12.70 -16.87 28.15
C ALA A 821 -12.64 -17.72 26.89
N HIS A 822 -11.44 -18.21 26.53
CA HIS A 822 -11.23 -19.07 25.37
C HIS A 822 -12.02 -20.38 25.50
N GLU A 823 -11.96 -21.04 26.69
CA GLU A 823 -12.71 -22.27 26.99
C GLU A 823 -14.22 -22.03 26.96
N ALA A 824 -14.70 -20.90 27.53
CA ALA A 824 -16.11 -20.55 27.54
C ALA A 824 -16.68 -20.36 26.13
N VAL A 825 -15.97 -19.69 25.22
CA VAL A 825 -16.39 -19.50 23.82
C VAL A 825 -16.41 -20.83 23.07
N ALA A 826 -15.36 -21.65 23.23
CA ALA A 826 -15.28 -22.96 22.59
C ALA A 826 -16.38 -23.92 23.10
N LEU A 827 -16.66 -23.92 24.41
CA LEU A 827 -17.72 -24.70 25.00
C LEU A 827 -19.11 -24.21 24.56
N GLY A 828 -19.31 -22.89 24.51
CA GLY A 828 -20.56 -22.29 24.02
C GLY A 828 -20.88 -22.74 22.60
N ALA A 829 -19.92 -22.64 21.68
CA ALA A 829 -20.09 -23.10 20.30
C ALA A 829 -20.32 -24.64 20.20
N LYS A 830 -19.80 -25.42 21.11
CA LYS A 830 -20.03 -26.89 21.15
C LYS A 830 -21.40 -27.25 21.68
N ILE A 831 -21.98 -26.45 22.58
CA ILE A 831 -23.30 -26.67 23.16
C ILE A 831 -24.41 -26.24 22.21
N ALA A 832 -24.22 -25.10 21.49
CA ALA A 832 -25.13 -24.63 20.44
C ALA A 832 -25.11 -25.58 19.23
#